data_29bb42bdc507d45eb5bcce2963341d91
#
_entry.id   29bb42bdc507d45eb5bcce2963341d91
#
_cell.length_a   1.000
_cell.length_b   1.000
_cell.length_c   1.000
_cell.angle_alpha   90.00
_cell.angle_beta   90.00
_cell.angle_gamma   90.00
#
_symmetry.space_group_name_H-M   'P 1'
#
loop_
_entity.id
_entity.type
_entity.pdbx_description
1 polymer ?
#
loop_
_entity_poly.entity_id
_entity_poly.type
_entity_poly.pdbx_seq_one_letter_code
_entity_poly.pdbx_strand_id
1 'polypeptide(L)'
;MKKLNIMALICLFSLFVNRVYGQVVEVSGHVYERLAERSEPIPGVTVMIRGEKGEKGNGALTKMDGSFRLKADRNATLIFSYMGFRTVEMKVAKAKKNMDVFMEESVNTMDETVVVAYQSQSRADVGASVTVVNTKDLPPAPVSNVMELLQGRVAGLNVQQNNGAPGSIGTYTIRGISDISVQGVGDGEDEQYILGSSAPLFVIDGIPQEDVGDYDANGLLSGSGVSPLSSLPFEDIEDITVLKDAAATAQYGSRGAYGVILIRTKRGNSAKPQIDFSMDMKVNIPPRLRDVLVGRAERMSRIDQILQNDTSRWNGYYDVNGNQALTDSLNPYYNNNTDWQGNYYRRTVNQTYNLSVKGGSTKFNYKINGNYYSEEGIITNTDFNRYGIRTNMGYAPTEKFNLYVGVNATLGITGSGSGNALQQTGVASGASASSLLPPPSIYSASNAALGALMVEQNTTSVSYDANINMNYQLPWNIRWNVTAGYTYNNTENEKFTPGMLNSNQAQLYGLSKYSDRLYGRTSLSYSGSTGILKYGLTVTGEISSNRSNGNEIKQTGLVNDYLWGPLGYASSWAEAVTSEEDNTVSFNIAPTIGFKNLTGGKDKYVITPTIRPEANSAYGRGVKWVVNPGVSVRWNFDEEKFFKKLDWNWVDYSAIRASWGRVVKYKATKYDVWGNYLLGSDTYNGNTVIPIDFENMPNNNIDPITTTQWNVGLDFGLWNNRLSFQGDWYYKQVDNQLSSIELADHNGFDKVPTTEVSLVNYGMELALVVRPFRPKSNWSMDIMTNFTINRDVMTKLPDEARMIINSKAEVVNKLGSNAMSNFLYVYKGVYATDADVPVDPATGLRLRVGGEGVSADNPNAYFKAGDPIWADLNGDYVIDEKDKAIVGNSQPRVIGGLSVNLRYKNLALFTSCSFTLRRDIVNQVLANNFASLNDPNIKGGDGMYKNAALTPISAYDFWTPTNTHADYPNPYDYQHSSVIKPFRADQTLFLEDGSYFKINAITRWRN
;
A
#
# COMPACT_ATOMS: atom_id res chain seq x y z
N MET A 1 -36.21 -89.12 26.04
CA MET A 1 -34.81 -88.51 26.05
C MET A 1 -34.52 -87.51 24.93
N LYS A 2 -35.43 -87.10 24.05
CA LYS A 2 -35.16 -86.06 23.05
C LYS A 2 -35.60 -84.67 23.44
N LYS A 3 -36.30 -84.41 24.52
CA LYS A 3 -36.72 -83.07 25.00
C LYS A 3 -35.75 -82.44 26.05
N LEU A 4 -34.87 -83.28 26.65
CA LEU A 4 -33.93 -82.84 27.69
C LEU A 4 -32.67 -82.18 27.06
N ASN A 5 -32.30 -82.66 25.86
CA ASN A 5 -31.10 -82.06 25.15
C ASN A 5 -31.34 -80.70 24.50
N ILE A 6 -32.58 -80.39 24.19
CA ILE A 6 -32.91 -79.05 23.59
C ILE A 6 -32.93 -77.98 24.68
N MET A 7 -33.37 -78.34 25.91
CA MET A 7 -33.34 -77.38 27.02
C MET A 7 -31.92 -77.08 27.52
N ALA A 8 -31.03 -78.10 27.53
CA ALA A 8 -29.61 -77.91 27.87
C ALA A 8 -28.88 -77.08 26.78
N LEU A 9 -29.25 -77.23 25.50
CA LEU A 9 -28.68 -76.46 24.43
C LEU A 9 -29.17 -75.00 24.45
N ILE A 10 -30.39 -74.72 24.85
CA ILE A 10 -30.94 -73.39 25.03
C ILE A 10 -30.34 -72.71 26.25
N CYS A 11 -30.08 -73.43 27.37
CA CYS A 11 -29.40 -72.90 28.51
C CYS A 11 -27.89 -72.64 28.24
N LEU A 12 -27.25 -73.46 27.43
CA LEU A 12 -25.85 -73.18 27.00
C LEU A 12 -25.77 -72.02 26.05
N PHE A 13 -26.76 -71.79 25.17
CA PHE A 13 -26.82 -70.67 24.28
C PHE A 13 -27.18 -69.31 24.99
N SER A 14 -27.92 -69.38 26.13
CA SER A 14 -28.24 -68.23 26.96
C SER A 14 -27.06 -67.83 27.85
N LEU A 15 -26.07 -68.69 28.06
CA LEU A 15 -24.82 -68.31 28.75
C LEU A 15 -23.72 -67.71 27.84
N PHE A 16 -23.85 -67.87 26.54
CA PHE A 16 -22.90 -67.27 25.59
C PHE A 16 -23.35 -65.92 24.97
N VAL A 17 -24.54 -65.38 25.30
CA VAL A 17 -25.01 -64.04 24.93
C VAL A 17 -24.94 -63.14 26.15
N ASN A 18 -23.84 -63.11 26.90
CA ASN A 18 -23.43 -62.01 27.67
C ASN A 18 -22.64 -61.10 26.70
N ARG A 19 -23.36 -60.34 25.86
CA ARG A 19 -22.83 -59.11 25.30
C ARG A 19 -22.39 -58.27 26.51
N VAL A 20 -21.08 -58.09 26.63
CA VAL A 20 -20.52 -57.07 27.46
C VAL A 20 -21.10 -55.73 26.97
N TYR A 21 -22.18 -55.29 27.56
CA TYR A 21 -22.64 -53.91 27.43
C TYR A 21 -21.57 -53.08 28.08
N GLY A 22 -20.72 -52.42 27.26
CA GLY A 22 -19.79 -51.40 27.75
C GLY A 22 -20.59 -50.42 28.59
N GLN A 23 -20.14 -50.14 29.82
CA GLN A 23 -20.77 -49.13 30.67
C GLN A 23 -20.67 -47.76 29.99
N VAL A 24 -21.77 -47.27 29.41
CA VAL A 24 -21.87 -45.92 28.89
C VAL A 24 -21.81 -44.95 30.06
N VAL A 25 -20.79 -44.11 30.10
CA VAL A 25 -20.55 -43.11 31.12
C VAL A 25 -20.81 -41.73 30.52
N GLU A 26 -21.50 -40.87 31.26
CA GLU A 26 -21.61 -39.46 30.89
C GLU A 26 -20.34 -38.72 31.27
N VAL A 27 -19.68 -38.11 30.27
CA VAL A 27 -18.45 -37.32 30.41
C VAL A 27 -18.80 -35.86 30.19
N SER A 28 -18.35 -34.97 31.08
CA SER A 28 -18.53 -33.53 31.00
C SER A 28 -17.31 -32.81 31.51
N GLY A 29 -17.10 -31.59 31.02
CA GLY A 29 -15.96 -30.76 31.42
C GLY A 29 -15.91 -29.44 30.65
N HIS A 30 -14.82 -28.73 30.78
CA HIS A 30 -14.52 -27.52 30.07
C HIS A 30 -13.20 -27.66 29.29
N VAL A 31 -13.13 -27.03 28.14
CA VAL A 31 -11.91 -26.95 27.35
C VAL A 31 -11.39 -25.52 27.42
N TYR A 32 -10.14 -25.39 27.78
CA TYR A 32 -9.46 -24.10 27.93
C TYR A 32 -8.22 -24.02 27.04
N GLU A 33 -7.89 -22.81 26.62
CA GLU A 33 -6.59 -22.48 26.07
C GLU A 33 -5.56 -22.40 27.23
N ARG A 34 -4.40 -22.98 27.05
CA ARG A 34 -3.32 -22.95 28.03
C ARG A 34 -2.48 -21.68 27.82
N LEU A 35 -2.87 -20.57 28.41
CA LEU A 35 -2.09 -19.34 28.50
C LEU A 35 -1.25 -19.37 29.81
N ALA A 36 -0.14 -18.61 29.82
CA ALA A 36 0.84 -18.67 30.94
C ALA A 36 0.25 -18.31 32.33
N GLU A 37 -0.79 -17.48 32.40
CA GLU A 37 -1.40 -16.97 33.65
C GLU A 37 -2.96 -16.97 33.63
N ARG A 38 -3.59 -17.16 32.49
CA ARG A 38 -5.04 -17.26 32.35
C ARG A 38 -5.41 -18.48 31.52
N SER A 39 -6.44 -19.19 31.92
CA SER A 39 -7.08 -20.18 31.09
C SER A 39 -8.36 -19.57 30.50
N GLU A 40 -8.39 -19.35 29.18
CA GLU A 40 -9.60 -18.88 28.50
C GLU A 40 -10.39 -20.07 27.93
N PRO A 41 -11.73 -20.10 28.09
CA PRO A 41 -12.53 -21.18 27.54
C PRO A 41 -12.54 -21.13 26.02
N ILE A 42 -12.36 -22.29 25.36
CA ILE A 42 -12.42 -22.39 23.91
C ILE A 42 -13.80 -22.88 23.48
N PRO A 43 -14.64 -22.05 22.88
CA PRO A 43 -15.92 -22.47 22.30
C PRO A 43 -15.71 -23.18 20.95
N GLY A 44 -16.59 -24.10 20.59
CA GLY A 44 -16.58 -24.77 19.28
C GLY A 44 -15.54 -25.87 19.12
N VAL A 45 -14.86 -26.30 20.17
CA VAL A 45 -13.97 -27.47 20.14
C VAL A 45 -14.82 -28.70 19.83
N THR A 46 -14.43 -29.47 18.82
CA THR A 46 -15.05 -30.74 18.46
C THR A 46 -14.53 -31.84 19.41
N VAL A 47 -15.41 -32.40 20.22
CA VAL A 47 -15.13 -33.53 21.11
C VAL A 47 -15.73 -34.77 20.48
N MET A 48 -14.89 -35.65 19.94
CA MET A 48 -15.33 -36.90 19.27
C MET A 48 -14.90 -38.15 20.02
N ILE A 49 -15.66 -39.18 19.88
CA ILE A 49 -15.29 -40.52 20.35
C ILE A 49 -14.56 -41.26 19.22
N ARG A 50 -13.34 -41.76 19.44
CA ARG A 50 -12.64 -42.59 18.46
C ARG A 50 -13.42 -43.87 18.22
N GLY A 51 -14.09 -44.02 17.06
CA GLY A 51 -14.78 -45.20 16.62
C GLY A 51 -13.82 -46.31 16.18
N GLU A 52 -14.15 -47.56 16.46
CA GLU A 52 -13.52 -48.70 15.79
C GLU A 52 -14.00 -48.76 14.34
N LYS A 53 -13.07 -48.63 13.38
CA LYS A 53 -13.32 -48.77 11.92
C LYS A 53 -14.43 -47.86 11.32
N GLY A 54 -14.18 -46.58 11.24
CA GLY A 54 -14.83 -45.75 10.18
C GLY A 54 -16.27 -45.28 10.38
N GLU A 55 -16.90 -45.57 11.49
CA GLU A 55 -18.22 -45.03 11.83
C GLU A 55 -18.07 -43.62 12.42
N LYS A 56 -18.99 -42.73 12.02
CA LYS A 56 -19.13 -41.39 12.59
C LYS A 56 -19.45 -41.52 14.08
N GLY A 57 -18.42 -41.37 14.93
CA GLY A 57 -18.60 -41.41 16.39
C GLY A 57 -19.50 -40.25 16.84
N ASN A 58 -20.33 -40.47 17.85
CA ASN A 58 -21.06 -39.42 18.53
C ASN A 58 -20.07 -38.35 19.03
N GLY A 59 -20.30 -37.10 18.69
CA GLY A 59 -19.47 -35.98 19.10
C GLY A 59 -20.31 -34.85 19.71
N ALA A 60 -19.66 -33.97 20.45
CA ALA A 60 -20.23 -32.75 20.99
C ALA A 60 -19.32 -31.56 20.64
N LEU A 61 -19.88 -30.37 20.46
CA LEU A 61 -19.14 -29.12 20.36
C LEU A 61 -19.12 -28.43 21.73
N THR A 62 -18.00 -27.83 22.11
CA THR A 62 -17.95 -27.02 23.34
C THR A 62 -18.81 -25.77 23.15
N LYS A 63 -19.48 -25.38 24.23
CA LYS A 63 -20.27 -24.14 24.31
C LYS A 63 -19.35 -22.92 24.45
N MET A 64 -19.96 -21.75 24.51
CA MET A 64 -19.20 -20.46 24.65
C MET A 64 -18.37 -20.37 25.94
N ASP A 65 -18.78 -21.08 26.99
CA ASP A 65 -18.06 -21.23 28.25
C ASP A 65 -17.01 -22.34 28.23
N GLY A 66 -16.75 -22.94 27.05
CA GLY A 66 -15.85 -24.08 26.89
C GLY A 66 -16.46 -25.42 27.37
N SER A 67 -17.70 -25.46 27.90
CA SER A 67 -18.30 -26.69 28.47
C SER A 67 -18.72 -27.65 27.37
N PHE A 68 -18.52 -28.98 27.64
CA PHE A 68 -19.02 -30.05 26.80
C PHE A 68 -19.68 -31.14 27.64
N ARG A 69 -20.55 -31.93 27.02
CA ARG A 69 -21.20 -33.10 27.62
C ARG A 69 -21.48 -34.11 26.52
N LEU A 70 -21.01 -35.34 26.72
CA LEU A 70 -21.33 -36.45 25.83
C LEU A 70 -21.38 -37.77 26.56
N LYS A 71 -22.04 -38.78 25.97
CA LYS A 71 -22.09 -40.15 26.49
C LYS A 71 -21.11 -41.01 25.70
N ALA A 72 -20.18 -41.67 26.39
CA ALA A 72 -19.15 -42.50 25.78
C ALA A 72 -18.98 -43.82 26.52
N ASP A 73 -18.50 -44.85 25.82
CA ASP A 73 -18.08 -46.09 26.43
C ASP A 73 -16.86 -45.89 27.36
N ARG A 74 -16.80 -46.57 28.47
CA ARG A 74 -15.71 -46.44 29.46
C ARG A 74 -14.32 -46.73 28.89
N ASN A 75 -14.23 -47.53 27.82
CA ASN A 75 -12.98 -47.87 27.15
C ASN A 75 -12.67 -46.98 25.94
N ALA A 76 -13.55 -46.07 25.57
CA ALA A 76 -13.40 -45.19 24.43
C ALA A 76 -12.31 -44.15 24.67
N THR A 77 -11.76 -43.58 23.60
CA THR A 77 -10.86 -42.42 23.61
C THR A 77 -11.62 -41.22 23.09
N LEU A 78 -11.58 -40.13 23.87
CA LEU A 78 -12.08 -38.83 23.44
C LEU A 78 -10.97 -38.11 22.70
N ILE A 79 -11.33 -37.48 21.59
CA ILE A 79 -10.46 -36.62 20.76
C ILE A 79 -11.03 -35.21 20.82
N PHE A 80 -10.24 -34.29 21.36
CA PHE A 80 -10.54 -32.86 21.37
C PHE A 80 -9.78 -32.21 20.21
N SER A 81 -10.50 -31.71 19.25
CA SER A 81 -9.93 -31.07 18.05
C SER A 81 -10.53 -29.69 17.86
N TYR A 82 -9.69 -28.72 17.73
CA TYR A 82 -10.05 -27.35 17.38
C TYR A 82 -9.03 -26.79 16.41
N MET A 83 -9.50 -25.97 15.48
CA MET A 83 -8.67 -25.41 14.45
C MET A 83 -7.66 -24.43 15.07
N GLY A 84 -6.37 -24.59 14.72
CA GLY A 84 -5.29 -23.82 15.34
C GLY A 84 -4.76 -24.39 16.65
N PHE A 85 -5.29 -25.50 17.16
CA PHE A 85 -4.85 -26.13 18.41
C PHE A 85 -4.38 -27.56 18.21
N ARG A 86 -3.46 -28.02 19.05
CA ARG A 86 -3.03 -29.42 19.09
C ARG A 86 -4.18 -30.30 19.54
N THR A 87 -4.45 -31.37 18.79
CA THR A 87 -5.42 -32.38 19.16
C THR A 87 -5.02 -33.04 20.47
N VAL A 88 -5.94 -33.10 21.43
CA VAL A 88 -5.75 -33.76 22.73
C VAL A 88 -6.54 -35.06 22.72
N GLU A 89 -5.88 -36.19 23.04
CA GLU A 89 -6.51 -37.48 23.18
C GLU A 89 -6.55 -37.90 24.65
N MET A 90 -7.73 -38.33 25.12
CA MET A 90 -7.91 -38.79 26.51
C MET A 90 -8.80 -40.04 26.59
N LYS A 91 -8.36 -41.07 27.30
CA LYS A 91 -9.19 -42.27 27.57
C LYS A 91 -10.31 -41.92 28.53
N VAL A 92 -11.53 -42.32 28.22
CA VAL A 92 -12.75 -42.14 29.06
C VAL A 92 -12.55 -42.70 30.47
N ALA A 93 -11.82 -43.84 30.62
CA ALA A 93 -11.51 -44.42 31.92
C ALA A 93 -10.74 -43.47 32.89
N LYS A 94 -10.05 -42.46 32.35
CA LYS A 94 -9.37 -41.38 33.10
C LYS A 94 -10.21 -40.12 33.23
N ALA A 95 -11.36 -40.03 32.56
CA ALA A 95 -12.21 -38.86 32.55
C ALA A 95 -13.04 -38.80 33.85
N LYS A 96 -13.00 -37.60 34.48
CA LYS A 96 -13.83 -37.28 35.66
C LYS A 96 -15.04 -36.47 35.22
N LYS A 97 -16.14 -36.52 35.96
CA LYS A 97 -17.18 -35.49 35.84
C LYS A 97 -16.59 -34.13 36.11
N ASN A 98 -16.84 -33.15 35.26
CA ASN A 98 -16.30 -31.79 35.30
C ASN A 98 -14.76 -31.74 35.23
N MET A 99 -14.19 -32.26 34.15
CA MET A 99 -12.76 -32.18 33.89
C MET A 99 -12.41 -30.94 33.11
N ASP A 100 -11.25 -30.36 33.39
CA ASP A 100 -10.65 -29.27 32.61
C ASP A 100 -9.65 -29.88 31.63
N VAL A 101 -9.85 -29.62 30.35
CA VAL A 101 -8.97 -30.02 29.26
C VAL A 101 -8.28 -28.78 28.74
N PHE A 102 -6.95 -28.78 28.75
CA PHE A 102 -6.15 -27.69 28.25
C PHE A 102 -5.60 -28.01 26.87
N MET A 103 -5.95 -27.20 25.89
CA MET A 103 -5.40 -27.27 24.55
C MET A 103 -4.30 -26.23 24.39
N GLU A 104 -3.25 -26.58 23.69
CA GLU A 104 -2.13 -25.70 23.37
C GLU A 104 -2.29 -25.28 21.89
N GLU A 105 -2.00 -24.02 21.57
CA GLU A 105 -1.97 -23.59 20.17
C GLU A 105 -1.06 -24.50 19.34
N SER A 106 -1.53 -24.88 18.17
CA SER A 106 -0.72 -25.67 17.24
C SER A 106 0.36 -24.79 16.63
N VAL A 107 1.61 -25.17 16.83
CA VAL A 107 2.73 -24.57 16.11
C VAL A 107 2.76 -25.00 14.64
N ASN A 108 1.88 -25.93 14.26
CA ASN A 108 1.81 -26.43 12.89
C ASN A 108 1.01 -25.46 11.99
N THR A 109 1.71 -24.62 11.24
CA THR A 109 1.13 -23.68 10.30
C THR A 109 0.29 -24.34 9.19
N MET A 110 0.42 -25.65 8.97
CA MET A 110 -0.37 -26.38 7.97
C MET A 110 -1.81 -26.70 8.42
N ASP A 111 -2.08 -26.72 9.72
CA ASP A 111 -3.42 -26.90 10.28
C ASP A 111 -4.21 -25.59 10.36
N GLU A 112 -3.57 -24.48 10.01
CA GLU A 112 -4.17 -23.15 9.97
C GLU A 112 -5.23 -23.08 8.85
N THR A 113 -6.37 -22.46 9.17
CA THR A 113 -7.38 -22.15 8.17
C THR A 113 -7.07 -20.84 7.49
N VAL A 114 -6.96 -20.91 6.19
CA VAL A 114 -6.71 -19.75 5.35
C VAL A 114 -7.97 -19.42 4.57
N VAL A 115 -8.34 -18.17 4.52
CA VAL A 115 -9.39 -17.70 3.64
C VAL A 115 -8.77 -17.42 2.28
N VAL A 116 -9.14 -18.22 1.28
CA VAL A 116 -8.75 -17.99 -0.11
C VAL A 116 -10.02 -17.61 -0.86
N ALA A 117 -10.07 -16.35 -1.28
CA ALA A 117 -11.25 -15.74 -1.88
C ALA A 117 -12.50 -15.93 -0.99
N TYR A 118 -13.43 -16.74 -1.42
CA TYR A 118 -14.73 -16.94 -0.75
C TYR A 118 -14.81 -18.25 0.05
N GLN A 119 -13.70 -18.96 0.20
CA GLN A 119 -13.63 -20.28 0.85
C GLN A 119 -12.62 -20.29 1.99
N SER A 120 -12.99 -20.90 3.09
CA SER A 120 -12.06 -21.25 4.16
C SER A 120 -11.51 -22.65 3.90
N GLN A 121 -10.20 -22.75 3.71
CA GLN A 121 -9.50 -24.01 3.41
C GLN A 121 -8.36 -24.23 4.40
N SER A 122 -7.98 -25.48 4.63
CA SER A 122 -6.72 -25.78 5.32
C SER A 122 -5.55 -25.28 4.47
N ARG A 123 -4.54 -24.69 5.09
CA ARG A 123 -3.31 -24.26 4.39
C ARG A 123 -2.66 -25.43 3.63
N ALA A 124 -2.79 -26.65 4.12
CA ALA A 124 -2.33 -27.87 3.46
C ALA A 124 -3.04 -28.18 2.13
N ASP A 125 -4.21 -27.59 1.89
CA ASP A 125 -4.99 -27.79 0.66
C ASP A 125 -4.84 -26.59 -0.32
N VAL A 126 -4.16 -25.51 0.09
CA VAL A 126 -4.03 -24.29 -0.73
C VAL A 126 -2.82 -24.40 -1.67
N GLY A 127 -3.07 -24.37 -2.98
CA GLY A 127 -2.04 -24.38 -4.03
C GLY A 127 -1.55 -22.98 -4.42
N ALA A 128 -2.30 -21.95 -4.07
CA ALA A 128 -1.97 -20.53 -4.36
C ALA A 128 -0.93 -19.94 -3.37
N SER A 129 -0.24 -18.87 -3.78
CA SER A 129 0.67 -18.12 -2.90
C SER A 129 -0.12 -17.16 -2.01
N VAL A 130 -0.25 -17.50 -0.73
CA VAL A 130 -1.03 -16.78 0.26
C VAL A 130 -0.22 -16.58 1.53
N THR A 131 -0.27 -15.37 2.09
CA THR A 131 0.36 -15.04 3.38
C THR A 131 -0.70 -14.53 4.36
N VAL A 132 -0.75 -15.10 5.56
CA VAL A 132 -1.65 -14.66 6.64
C VAL A 132 -0.83 -14.00 7.73
N VAL A 133 -1.26 -12.84 8.19
CA VAL A 133 -0.69 -12.08 9.30
C VAL A 133 -1.75 -11.93 10.37
N ASN A 134 -1.56 -12.57 11.52
CA ASN A 134 -2.44 -12.42 12.67
C ASN A 134 -2.11 -11.13 13.42
N THR A 135 -3.11 -10.35 13.83
CA THR A 135 -2.87 -9.12 14.59
C THR A 135 -2.29 -9.35 15.98
N LYS A 136 -2.43 -10.56 16.54
CA LYS A 136 -1.75 -10.97 17.79
C LYS A 136 -0.22 -10.96 17.68
N ASP A 137 0.31 -11.11 16.45
CA ASP A 137 1.74 -11.12 16.17
C ASP A 137 2.28 -9.71 15.86
N LEU A 138 1.40 -8.70 15.84
CA LEU A 138 1.73 -7.31 15.60
C LEU A 138 1.78 -6.52 16.92
N PRO A 139 2.73 -5.60 17.10
CA PRO A 139 2.71 -4.72 18.26
C PRO A 139 1.52 -3.76 18.14
N PRO A 140 0.80 -3.51 19.23
CA PRO A 140 -0.14 -2.40 19.25
C PRO A 140 0.63 -1.10 19.00
N ALA A 141 0.16 -0.31 18.06
CA ALA A 141 0.76 0.98 17.74
C ALA A 141 -0.32 1.94 17.25
N PRO A 142 -0.32 3.20 17.70
CA PRO A 142 -1.19 4.23 17.18
C PRO A 142 -0.76 4.60 15.77
N VAL A 143 -1.41 3.98 14.78
CA VAL A 143 -1.17 4.22 13.35
C VAL A 143 -2.46 4.67 12.69
N SER A 144 -2.34 5.59 11.75
CA SER A 144 -3.47 6.05 10.94
C SER A 144 -3.93 4.97 9.97
N ASN A 145 -2.98 4.17 9.47
CA ASN A 145 -3.24 3.14 8.47
C ASN A 145 -2.60 1.79 8.87
N VAL A 146 -3.40 0.73 8.86
CA VAL A 146 -2.95 -0.63 9.21
C VAL A 146 -1.84 -1.17 8.30
N MET A 147 -1.74 -0.68 7.06
CA MET A 147 -0.71 -1.11 6.12
C MET A 147 0.71 -0.77 6.59
N GLU A 148 0.88 0.27 7.40
CA GLU A 148 2.17 0.60 8.01
C GLU A 148 2.74 -0.55 8.86
N LEU A 149 1.85 -1.29 9.53
CA LEU A 149 2.24 -2.44 10.35
C LEU A 149 2.64 -3.67 9.53
N LEU A 150 2.29 -3.70 8.24
CA LEU A 150 2.67 -4.78 7.32
C LEU A 150 4.02 -4.54 6.64
N GLN A 151 4.60 -3.35 6.78
CA GLN A 151 5.90 -3.04 6.17
C GLN A 151 6.99 -4.02 6.62
N GLY A 152 7.61 -4.72 5.66
CA GLY A 152 8.65 -5.72 5.93
C GLY A 152 8.14 -7.03 6.55
N ARG A 153 6.82 -7.30 6.59
CA ARG A 153 6.27 -8.55 7.15
C ARG A 153 5.77 -9.55 6.15
N VAL A 154 5.40 -9.10 4.98
CA VAL A 154 4.85 -9.95 3.92
C VAL A 154 5.81 -9.93 2.73
N ALA A 155 6.36 -11.10 2.40
CA ALA A 155 7.17 -11.24 1.19
C ALA A 155 6.34 -10.91 -0.06
N GLY A 156 6.88 -10.13 -0.98
CA GLY A 156 6.20 -9.68 -2.19
C GLY A 156 5.36 -8.41 -2.04
N LEU A 157 5.07 -7.98 -0.81
CA LEU A 157 4.34 -6.74 -0.54
C LEU A 157 5.33 -5.60 -0.25
N ASN A 158 5.32 -4.59 -1.10
CA ASN A 158 6.04 -3.34 -0.87
C ASN A 158 5.07 -2.31 -0.29
N VAL A 159 5.40 -1.77 0.87
CA VAL A 159 4.67 -0.71 1.56
C VAL A 159 5.60 0.48 1.69
N GLN A 160 5.29 1.57 1.03
CA GLN A 160 6.06 2.81 1.12
C GLN A 160 5.14 3.94 1.59
N GLN A 161 5.57 4.67 2.58
CA GLN A 161 4.96 5.95 2.95
C GLN A 161 5.56 7.02 2.04
N ASN A 162 4.72 7.67 1.25
CA ASN A 162 5.17 8.71 0.30
C ASN A 162 5.61 9.97 1.03
N ASN A 163 4.94 10.25 2.16
CA ASN A 163 5.24 11.38 3.03
C ASN A 163 4.92 11.04 4.49
N GLY A 164 5.21 11.92 5.41
CA GLY A 164 4.89 11.78 6.84
C GLY A 164 3.65 12.58 7.27
N ALA A 165 2.81 13.01 6.35
CA ALA A 165 1.59 13.76 6.69
C ALA A 165 0.58 12.85 7.40
N PRO A 166 -0.12 13.36 8.43
CA PRO A 166 -1.14 12.63 9.14
C PRO A 166 -2.25 12.11 8.21
N GLY A 167 -2.66 10.86 8.40
CA GLY A 167 -3.71 10.23 7.61
C GLY A 167 -3.37 9.96 6.13
N SER A 168 -2.14 10.23 5.69
CA SER A 168 -1.75 10.09 4.28
C SER A 168 -1.82 8.65 3.77
N ILE A 169 -2.04 8.53 2.47
CA ILE A 169 -2.04 7.25 1.76
C ILE A 169 -0.60 6.88 1.38
N GLY A 170 -0.20 5.66 1.69
CA GLY A 170 1.07 5.09 1.20
C GLY A 170 0.90 4.42 -0.16
N THR A 171 2.02 4.17 -0.83
CA THR A 171 2.05 3.33 -2.03
C THR A 171 2.18 1.86 -1.65
N TYR A 172 1.26 1.03 -2.14
CA TYR A 172 1.22 -0.41 -1.88
C TYR A 172 1.30 -1.16 -3.20
N THR A 173 2.30 -2.04 -3.34
CA THR A 173 2.43 -2.87 -4.54
C THR A 173 2.70 -4.33 -4.18
N ILE A 174 2.10 -5.26 -4.93
CA ILE A 174 2.36 -6.69 -4.80
C ILE A 174 3.10 -7.16 -6.05
N ARG A 175 4.33 -7.67 -5.86
CA ARG A 175 5.17 -8.18 -6.94
C ARG A 175 5.46 -7.14 -8.02
N GLY A 176 5.88 -5.94 -7.58
CA GLY A 176 6.29 -4.83 -8.43
C GLY A 176 5.14 -4.00 -8.98
N ILE A 177 5.50 -3.01 -9.80
CA ILE A 177 4.58 -2.10 -10.46
C ILE A 177 3.82 -2.87 -11.54
N SER A 178 2.54 -2.60 -11.68
CA SER A 178 1.67 -3.27 -12.66
C SER A 178 0.89 -2.31 -13.53
N ASP A 179 0.90 -1.03 -13.20
CA ASP A 179 0.21 0.02 -13.94
C ASP A 179 1.21 1.14 -14.22
N ILE A 180 1.43 1.40 -15.50
CA ILE A 180 2.31 2.45 -16.00
C ILE A 180 1.49 3.26 -16.99
N SER A 181 1.43 4.56 -16.80
CA SER A 181 0.95 5.50 -17.77
C SER A 181 2.13 6.02 -18.55
N VAL A 182 2.31 5.56 -19.78
CA VAL A 182 3.24 6.16 -20.72
C VAL A 182 2.42 7.14 -21.52
N GLN A 183 2.44 8.40 -21.11
CA GLN A 183 1.83 9.47 -21.92
C GLN A 183 2.88 10.02 -22.88
N GLY A 184 2.46 10.30 -24.09
CA GLY A 184 3.24 11.07 -25.05
C GLY A 184 3.53 12.47 -24.48
N VAL A 185 4.54 13.11 -24.98
CA VAL A 185 4.94 14.46 -24.59
C VAL A 185 3.78 15.41 -24.88
N GLY A 186 3.07 15.88 -23.88
CA GLY A 186 2.04 16.90 -23.96
C GLY A 186 2.33 18.06 -23.00
N ASP A 187 1.84 19.25 -23.29
CA ASP A 187 2.12 20.48 -22.52
C ASP A 187 1.24 20.67 -21.25
N GLY A 188 0.46 19.65 -20.82
CA GLY A 188 -0.41 19.72 -19.65
C GLY A 188 0.35 19.70 -18.31
N GLU A 189 -0.14 20.46 -17.32
CA GLU A 189 0.43 20.47 -15.95
C GLU A 189 0.31 19.11 -15.25
N ASP A 190 -0.57 18.21 -15.75
CA ASP A 190 -0.90 16.90 -15.13
C ASP A 190 0.00 15.74 -15.61
N GLU A 191 0.94 15.97 -16.53
CA GLU A 191 1.74 14.91 -17.16
C GLU A 191 2.92 14.39 -16.31
N GLN A 192 3.00 14.77 -15.06
CA GLN A 192 4.10 14.39 -14.17
C GLN A 192 4.02 12.93 -13.69
N TYR A 193 2.97 12.17 -14.05
CA TYR A 193 2.68 10.86 -13.45
C TYR A 193 2.84 9.69 -14.43
N ILE A 194 3.99 9.06 -14.37
CA ILE A 194 4.31 7.84 -15.13
C ILE A 194 3.71 6.59 -14.47
N LEU A 195 3.37 6.64 -13.19
CA LEU A 195 2.87 5.52 -12.44
C LEU A 195 1.35 5.63 -12.26
N GLY A 196 0.63 4.70 -12.88
CA GLY A 196 -0.74 4.43 -12.50
C GLY A 196 -0.84 3.74 -11.13
N SER A 197 -2.04 3.67 -10.58
CA SER A 197 -2.26 2.99 -9.31
C SER A 197 -2.11 1.48 -9.47
N SER A 198 -1.05 0.91 -8.90
CA SER A 198 -0.84 -0.54 -8.76
C SER A 198 -1.31 -1.08 -7.42
N ALA A 199 -2.20 -0.37 -6.72
CA ALA A 199 -2.69 -0.75 -5.40
C ALA A 199 -3.49 -2.06 -5.45
N PRO A 200 -3.31 -2.97 -4.47
CA PRO A 200 -4.11 -4.18 -4.35
C PRO A 200 -5.55 -3.86 -3.92
N LEU A 201 -6.49 -4.73 -4.31
CA LEU A 201 -7.86 -4.66 -3.83
C LEU A 201 -7.93 -4.96 -2.34
N PHE A 202 -8.60 -4.12 -1.58
CA PHE A 202 -8.92 -4.37 -0.18
C PHE A 202 -10.31 -4.99 -0.07
N VAL A 203 -10.43 -6.07 0.74
CA VAL A 203 -11.71 -6.75 1.00
C VAL A 203 -11.89 -6.85 2.52
N ILE A 204 -12.86 -6.13 3.06
CA ILE A 204 -13.15 -6.11 4.50
C ILE A 204 -14.39 -6.97 4.76
N ASP A 205 -14.25 -8.00 5.61
CA ASP A 205 -15.32 -8.95 5.95
C ASP A 205 -16.05 -9.55 4.73
N GLY A 206 -15.33 -9.68 3.61
CA GLY A 206 -15.82 -10.27 2.35
C GLY A 206 -16.48 -9.29 1.40
N ILE A 207 -16.44 -7.98 1.69
CA ILE A 207 -16.91 -6.91 0.81
C ILE A 207 -15.69 -6.20 0.21
N PRO A 208 -15.55 -6.18 -1.13
CA PRO A 208 -14.53 -5.41 -1.80
C PRO A 208 -14.71 -3.91 -1.53
N GLN A 209 -13.62 -3.22 -1.21
CA GLN A 209 -13.62 -1.77 -1.05
C GLN A 209 -13.35 -1.09 -2.41
N GLU A 210 -13.57 0.21 -2.47
CA GLU A 210 -13.19 1.00 -3.63
C GLU A 210 -11.69 0.89 -3.93
N ASP A 211 -11.35 1.00 -5.20
CA ASP A 211 -9.95 1.01 -5.60
C ASP A 211 -9.29 2.28 -5.05
N VAL A 212 -8.23 2.10 -4.27
CA VAL A 212 -7.46 3.23 -3.71
C VAL A 212 -6.83 4.07 -4.83
N GLY A 213 -6.78 3.53 -6.04
CA GLY A 213 -6.27 4.20 -7.21
C GLY A 213 -7.22 5.19 -7.89
N ASP A 214 -8.50 5.13 -7.60
CA ASP A 214 -9.48 6.11 -8.09
C ASP A 214 -9.54 7.36 -7.19
N TYR A 215 -8.82 7.36 -6.06
CA TYR A 215 -8.51 8.60 -5.37
C TYR A 215 -7.50 9.34 -6.25
N ASP A 216 -7.96 10.43 -6.81
CA ASP A 216 -7.26 11.41 -7.59
C ASP A 216 -5.73 11.32 -7.46
N ALA A 217 -5.02 11.05 -8.56
CA ALA A 217 -3.54 11.00 -8.55
C ALA A 217 -2.97 12.31 -7.98
N ASN A 218 -3.66 13.43 -8.17
CA ASN A 218 -3.40 14.70 -7.51
C ASN A 218 -3.60 14.63 -6.00
N GLY A 219 -4.61 13.91 -5.49
CA GLY A 219 -4.81 13.68 -4.06
C GLY A 219 -3.71 12.82 -3.44
N LEU A 220 -3.17 11.84 -4.16
CA LEU A 220 -2.05 11.02 -3.70
C LEU A 220 -0.77 11.84 -3.55
N LEU A 221 -0.54 12.80 -4.45
CA LEU A 221 0.64 13.66 -4.48
C LEU A 221 0.49 14.93 -3.65
N SER A 222 -0.72 15.47 -3.58
CA SER A 222 -1.03 16.59 -2.69
C SER A 222 -1.10 16.20 -1.21
N GLY A 223 -1.11 14.90 -0.90
CA GLY A 223 -1.21 14.41 0.47
C GLY A 223 -2.59 14.61 1.11
N SER A 224 -3.60 15.00 0.33
CA SER A 224 -4.94 15.32 0.82
C SER A 224 -5.91 14.14 0.86
N GLY A 225 -5.52 12.98 0.31
CA GLY A 225 -6.37 11.78 0.28
C GLY A 225 -6.36 11.04 1.62
N VAL A 226 -7.55 10.75 2.15
CA VAL A 226 -7.72 9.88 3.33
C VAL A 226 -7.87 8.44 2.87
N SER A 227 -7.01 7.53 3.37
CA SER A 227 -7.09 6.11 3.02
C SER A 227 -8.42 5.49 3.50
N PRO A 228 -9.14 4.71 2.69
CA PRO A 228 -10.28 3.93 3.16
C PRO A 228 -9.93 3.01 4.33
N LEU A 229 -8.67 2.57 4.42
CA LEU A 229 -8.17 1.76 5.54
C LEU A 229 -7.98 2.57 6.82
N SER A 230 -7.88 3.90 6.72
CA SER A 230 -7.84 4.74 7.92
C SER A 230 -9.17 4.76 8.68
N SER A 231 -10.28 4.32 8.05
CA SER A 231 -11.56 4.12 8.72
C SER A 231 -11.58 2.88 9.64
N LEU A 232 -10.59 1.98 9.53
CA LEU A 232 -10.56 0.71 10.25
C LEU A 232 -9.49 0.73 11.36
N PRO A 233 -9.89 0.77 12.65
CA PRO A 233 -8.95 0.66 13.76
C PRO A 233 -8.23 -0.68 13.76
N PHE A 234 -6.92 -0.66 14.01
CA PHE A 234 -6.11 -1.87 14.13
C PHE A 234 -6.65 -2.87 15.16
N GLU A 235 -7.17 -2.36 16.26
CA GLU A 235 -7.72 -3.17 17.36
C GLU A 235 -8.95 -3.99 16.96
N ASP A 236 -9.63 -3.60 15.89
CA ASP A 236 -10.79 -4.33 15.37
C ASP A 236 -10.42 -5.44 14.39
N ILE A 237 -9.18 -5.51 13.95
CA ILE A 237 -8.73 -6.50 12.98
C ILE A 237 -8.34 -7.80 13.69
N GLU A 238 -8.79 -8.93 13.16
CA GLU A 238 -8.41 -10.28 13.61
C GLU A 238 -7.19 -10.79 12.85
N ASP A 239 -7.25 -10.78 11.53
CA ASP A 239 -6.16 -11.17 10.64
C ASP A 239 -6.22 -10.45 9.29
N ILE A 240 -5.07 -10.45 8.62
CA ILE A 240 -4.90 -9.91 7.28
C ILE A 240 -4.31 -11.00 6.39
N THR A 241 -4.99 -11.32 5.31
CA THR A 241 -4.56 -12.32 4.33
C THR A 241 -4.21 -11.65 3.01
N VAL A 242 -3.00 -11.87 2.51
CA VAL A 242 -2.51 -11.29 1.26
C VAL A 242 -2.47 -12.37 0.18
N LEU A 243 -3.27 -12.19 -0.88
CA LEU A 243 -3.31 -13.04 -2.08
C LEU A 243 -2.40 -12.42 -3.14
N LYS A 244 -1.39 -13.16 -3.55
CA LYS A 244 -0.30 -12.62 -4.37
C LYS A 244 -0.27 -13.15 -5.81
N ASP A 245 -0.93 -14.26 -6.10
CA ASP A 245 -0.94 -14.87 -7.43
C ASP A 245 -2.28 -14.76 -8.14
N ALA A 246 -2.22 -14.79 -9.49
CA ALA A 246 -3.39 -14.64 -10.33
C ALA A 246 -4.40 -15.80 -10.18
N ALA A 247 -4.00 -17.00 -9.75
CA ALA A 247 -4.94 -18.10 -9.55
C ALA A 247 -5.88 -17.84 -8.36
N ALA A 248 -5.35 -17.19 -7.29
CA ALA A 248 -6.17 -16.77 -6.16
C ALA A 248 -6.97 -15.50 -6.47
N THR A 249 -6.35 -14.52 -7.12
CA THR A 249 -6.97 -13.21 -7.37
C THR A 249 -7.96 -13.21 -8.53
N ALA A 250 -7.87 -14.17 -9.48
CA ALA A 250 -8.86 -14.33 -10.53
C ALA A 250 -10.30 -14.51 -10.02
N GLN A 251 -10.46 -15.03 -8.81
CA GLN A 251 -11.76 -15.16 -8.16
C GLN A 251 -12.40 -13.79 -7.81
N TYR A 252 -11.60 -12.71 -7.75
CA TYR A 252 -12.06 -11.32 -7.56
C TYR A 252 -12.23 -10.57 -8.88
N GLY A 253 -11.95 -11.23 -10.04
CA GLY A 253 -12.10 -10.65 -11.37
C GLY A 253 -11.17 -9.48 -11.61
N SER A 254 -11.64 -8.54 -12.43
CA SER A 254 -10.89 -7.34 -12.86
C SER A 254 -10.30 -6.54 -11.68
N ARG A 255 -11.00 -6.47 -10.56
CA ARG A 255 -10.55 -5.78 -9.34
C ARG A 255 -9.34 -6.44 -8.68
N GLY A 256 -9.12 -7.75 -8.88
CA GLY A 256 -8.01 -8.50 -8.32
C GLY A 256 -6.70 -8.46 -9.12
N ALA A 257 -6.61 -7.69 -10.21
CA ALA A 257 -5.50 -7.72 -11.16
C ALA A 257 -4.12 -7.41 -10.53
N TYR A 258 -4.09 -6.55 -9.52
CA TYR A 258 -2.85 -6.12 -8.84
C TYR A 258 -2.60 -6.79 -7.49
N GLY A 259 -3.42 -7.80 -7.15
CA GLY A 259 -3.39 -8.51 -5.87
C GLY A 259 -4.59 -8.20 -4.99
N VAL A 260 -4.77 -8.96 -3.91
CA VAL A 260 -5.91 -8.79 -3.00
C VAL A 260 -5.45 -8.90 -1.55
N ILE A 261 -5.90 -7.98 -0.71
CA ILE A 261 -5.68 -7.96 0.73
C ILE A 261 -7.02 -8.13 1.43
N LEU A 262 -7.18 -9.29 2.09
CA LEU A 262 -8.39 -9.62 2.85
C LEU A 262 -8.19 -9.23 4.29
N ILE A 263 -9.11 -8.46 4.84
CA ILE A 263 -9.09 -8.02 6.24
C ILE A 263 -10.32 -8.60 6.92
N ARG A 264 -10.10 -9.36 7.98
CA ARG A 264 -11.16 -9.91 8.80
C ARG A 264 -11.21 -9.22 10.14
N THR A 265 -12.43 -8.82 10.57
CA THR A 265 -12.61 -8.12 11.83
C THR A 265 -13.00 -9.04 12.98
N LYS A 266 -12.61 -8.65 14.20
CA LYS A 266 -12.89 -9.38 15.44
C LYS A 266 -14.39 -9.45 15.71
N ARG A 267 -14.86 -10.63 16.07
CA ARG A 267 -16.26 -10.91 16.44
C ARG A 267 -16.41 -11.03 17.94
N GLY A 268 -17.64 -10.88 18.45
CA GLY A 268 -17.94 -11.17 19.85
C GLY A 268 -17.80 -12.68 20.14
N ASN A 269 -16.99 -13.05 21.12
CA ASN A 269 -16.73 -14.44 21.49
C ASN A 269 -16.84 -14.71 22.99
N SER A 270 -17.37 -13.77 23.78
CA SER A 270 -17.47 -13.89 25.24
C SER A 270 -18.87 -14.27 25.67
N ALA A 271 -18.96 -15.26 26.56
CA ALA A 271 -20.23 -15.66 27.20
C ALA A 271 -20.71 -14.66 28.27
N LYS A 272 -19.79 -13.88 28.83
CA LYS A 272 -20.11 -12.81 29.78
C LYS A 272 -19.76 -11.47 29.13
N PRO A 273 -20.54 -10.43 29.38
CA PRO A 273 -20.15 -9.09 28.93
C PRO A 273 -18.76 -8.71 29.44
N GLN A 274 -17.91 -8.31 28.54
CA GLN A 274 -16.55 -7.81 28.81
C GLN A 274 -16.43 -6.41 28.24
N ILE A 275 -15.83 -5.53 29.02
CA ILE A 275 -15.53 -4.17 28.63
C ILE A 275 -14.00 -4.08 28.59
N ASP A 276 -13.46 -3.79 27.43
CA ASP A 276 -12.04 -3.58 27.22
C ASP A 276 -11.83 -2.10 26.88
N PHE A 277 -10.96 -1.44 27.60
CA PHE A 277 -10.51 -0.08 27.31
C PHE A 277 -9.01 -0.10 27.06
N SER A 278 -8.58 0.51 25.97
CA SER A 278 -7.16 0.73 25.69
C SER A 278 -6.89 2.18 25.33
N MET A 279 -5.71 2.63 25.68
CA MET A 279 -5.19 3.96 25.38
C MET A 279 -3.74 3.81 24.98
N ASP A 280 -3.40 4.34 23.82
CA ASP A 280 -2.04 4.33 23.29
C ASP A 280 -1.61 5.76 22.97
N MET A 281 -0.38 6.11 23.31
CA MET A 281 0.22 7.41 23.04
C MET A 281 1.56 7.26 22.34
N LYS A 282 1.83 8.10 21.35
CA LYS A 282 3.11 8.16 20.63
C LYS A 282 3.58 9.60 20.56
N VAL A 283 4.81 9.85 20.96
CA VAL A 283 5.48 11.14 20.79
C VAL A 283 6.25 11.11 19.48
N ASN A 284 5.96 12.06 18.61
CA ASN A 284 6.71 12.27 17.39
C ASN A 284 7.75 13.37 17.59
N ILE A 285 8.94 13.11 17.12
CA ILE A 285 10.05 14.05 17.19
C ILE A 285 10.50 14.33 15.75
N PRO A 286 10.64 15.60 15.33
CA PRO A 286 11.16 15.93 14.02
C PRO A 286 12.54 15.28 13.79
N PRO A 287 12.86 14.90 12.55
CA PRO A 287 14.20 14.44 12.19
C PRO A 287 15.21 15.56 12.37
N ARG A 288 16.50 15.24 12.25
CA ARG A 288 17.51 16.28 12.15
C ARG A 288 17.20 17.16 10.93
N LEU A 289 17.01 18.45 11.19
CA LEU A 289 16.75 19.43 10.16
C LEU A 289 18.08 19.79 9.47
N ARG A 290 18.01 20.34 8.26
CA ARG A 290 19.18 20.71 7.50
C ARG A 290 19.94 21.86 8.17
N ASP A 291 21.25 21.87 8.01
CA ASP A 291 22.08 22.97 8.45
C ASP A 291 21.91 24.16 7.50
N VAL A 292 21.60 25.34 8.04
CA VAL A 292 21.40 26.59 7.29
C VAL A 292 22.23 27.71 7.90
N LEU A 293 22.69 28.64 7.06
CA LEU A 293 23.31 29.87 7.55
C LEU A 293 22.25 30.76 8.17
N VAL A 294 22.59 31.40 9.30
CA VAL A 294 21.65 32.26 10.04
C VAL A 294 22.27 33.63 10.39
N GLY A 295 21.48 34.66 10.38
CA GLY A 295 21.81 36.00 10.80
C GLY A 295 23.01 36.60 10.08
N ARG A 296 24.03 37.03 10.86
CA ARG A 296 25.25 37.62 10.31
C ARG A 296 25.99 36.70 9.31
N ALA A 297 26.00 35.40 9.58
CA ALA A 297 26.68 34.43 8.68
C ALA A 297 25.97 34.37 7.32
N GLU A 298 24.66 34.36 7.31
CA GLU A 298 23.87 34.39 6.08
C GLU A 298 24.09 35.72 5.34
N ARG A 299 24.02 36.85 6.06
CA ARG A 299 24.23 38.18 5.45
C ARG A 299 25.60 38.29 4.78
N MET A 300 26.67 37.88 5.47
CA MET A 300 28.02 37.92 4.90
C MET A 300 28.14 37.02 3.66
N SER A 301 27.57 35.81 3.73
CA SER A 301 27.58 34.89 2.59
C SER A 301 26.82 35.46 1.39
N ARG A 302 25.71 36.17 1.59
CA ARG A 302 24.96 36.84 0.50
C ARG A 302 25.75 37.96 -0.12
N ILE A 303 26.44 38.77 0.71
CA ILE A 303 27.34 39.81 0.20
C ILE A 303 28.45 39.20 -0.64
N ASP A 304 29.09 38.14 -0.15
CA ASP A 304 30.14 37.45 -0.89
C ASP A 304 29.61 36.85 -2.21
N GLN A 305 28.42 36.26 -2.23
CA GLN A 305 27.77 35.76 -3.44
C GLN A 305 27.52 36.86 -4.46
N ILE A 306 26.98 38.03 -4.05
CA ILE A 306 26.72 39.14 -4.94
C ILE A 306 28.03 39.64 -5.54
N LEU A 307 29.09 39.83 -4.72
CA LEU A 307 30.37 40.30 -5.17
C LEU A 307 31.12 39.35 -6.11
N GLN A 308 30.95 38.06 -5.94
CA GLN A 308 31.60 37.05 -6.77
C GLN A 308 30.83 36.72 -8.05
N ASN A 309 29.51 36.87 -8.05
CA ASN A 309 28.68 36.63 -9.23
C ASN A 309 28.73 37.80 -10.24
N ASP A 310 29.21 38.97 -9.84
CA ASP A 310 29.28 40.11 -10.75
C ASP A 310 30.65 40.21 -11.41
N THR A 311 30.71 40.11 -12.73
CA THR A 311 31.90 40.24 -13.54
C THR A 311 32.38 41.69 -13.60
N SER A 312 31.51 42.67 -13.30
CA SER A 312 31.86 44.07 -13.19
C SER A 312 31.93 44.44 -11.72
N ARG A 313 33.17 44.62 -11.22
CA ARG A 313 33.46 45.00 -9.82
C ARG A 313 32.64 46.17 -9.28
N TRP A 314 32.17 47.03 -10.16
CA TRP A 314 31.37 48.20 -9.84
C TRP A 314 29.88 47.85 -9.64
N ASN A 315 29.30 46.98 -10.47
CA ASN A 315 27.89 46.63 -10.34
C ASN A 315 27.62 45.81 -9.04
N GLY A 316 28.47 44.84 -8.69
CA GLY A 316 28.32 44.10 -7.43
C GLY A 316 28.43 45.02 -6.21
N TYR A 317 29.31 46.04 -6.24
CA TYR A 317 29.37 47.01 -5.17
C TYR A 317 28.13 47.89 -5.07
N TYR A 318 27.54 48.29 -6.22
CA TYR A 318 26.28 49.04 -6.23
C TYR A 318 25.10 48.16 -5.77
N ASP A 319 25.07 46.92 -6.19
CA ASP A 319 24.00 45.97 -5.80
C ASP A 319 24.03 45.68 -4.30
N VAL A 320 25.22 45.51 -3.71
CA VAL A 320 25.35 45.34 -2.25
C VAL A 320 24.93 46.63 -1.53
N ASN A 321 25.41 47.79 -1.94
CA ASN A 321 25.09 49.05 -1.26
C ASN A 321 23.66 49.50 -1.47
N GLY A 322 23.03 49.14 -2.58
CA GLY A 322 21.61 49.35 -2.83
C GLY A 322 20.69 48.48 -1.96
N ASN A 323 21.22 47.38 -1.38
CA ASN A 323 20.45 46.48 -0.54
C ASN A 323 20.57 46.87 0.95
N GLN A 324 19.63 47.67 1.42
CA GLN A 324 19.60 48.17 2.82
C GLN A 324 19.53 47.06 3.85
N ALA A 325 18.90 45.91 3.53
CA ALA A 325 18.85 44.76 4.44
C ALA A 325 20.23 44.13 4.69
N LEU A 326 21.18 44.29 3.74
CA LEU A 326 22.55 43.77 3.87
C LEU A 326 23.52 44.80 4.47
N THR A 327 23.26 46.11 4.30
CA THR A 327 24.25 47.15 4.58
C THR A 327 23.83 48.17 5.62
N ASP A 328 22.52 48.43 5.78
CA ASP A 328 22.05 49.43 6.75
C ASP A 328 21.72 48.74 8.10
N SER A 329 22.52 49.05 9.11
CA SER A 329 22.34 48.52 10.48
C SER A 329 21.05 48.99 11.19
N LEU A 330 20.36 49.98 10.66
CA LEU A 330 19.05 50.44 11.15
C LEU A 330 17.90 49.68 10.50
N ASN A 331 18.16 48.97 9.43
CA ASN A 331 17.16 48.16 8.77
C ASN A 331 16.74 46.95 9.66
N PRO A 332 15.42 46.69 9.87
CA PRO A 332 14.97 45.60 10.71
C PRO A 332 15.44 44.20 10.27
N TYR A 333 15.76 44.03 9.00
CA TYR A 333 16.27 42.78 8.44
C TYR A 333 17.76 42.56 8.70
N TYR A 334 18.54 43.60 8.84
CA TYR A 334 20.01 43.55 8.95
C TYR A 334 20.51 42.71 10.12
N ASN A 335 19.88 42.81 11.29
CA ASN A 335 20.25 42.10 12.52
C ASN A 335 19.32 40.90 12.81
N ASN A 336 18.41 40.56 11.90
CA ASN A 336 17.45 39.50 12.12
C ASN A 336 18.10 38.13 12.10
N ASN A 337 17.52 37.20 12.87
CA ASN A 337 17.99 35.82 13.00
C ASN A 337 16.80 34.92 13.32
N THR A 338 15.89 34.80 12.39
CA THR A 338 14.67 33.99 12.56
C THR A 338 14.96 32.52 12.35
N ASP A 339 14.62 31.70 13.35
CA ASP A 339 14.60 30.24 13.19
C ASP A 339 13.28 29.82 12.49
N TRP A 340 13.30 29.86 11.17
CA TRP A 340 12.14 29.44 10.39
C TRP A 340 11.83 27.95 10.54
N GLN A 341 12.84 27.10 10.73
CA GLN A 341 12.61 25.67 10.96
C GLN A 341 11.87 25.44 12.28
N GLY A 342 12.28 26.13 13.34
CA GLY A 342 11.60 26.06 14.64
C GLY A 342 10.17 26.60 14.63
N ASN A 343 9.81 27.49 13.69
CA ASN A 343 8.44 27.98 13.53
C ASN A 343 7.50 26.94 12.88
N TYR A 344 8.01 26.07 12.04
CA TYR A 344 7.21 25.11 11.27
C TYR A 344 7.26 23.68 11.82
N TYR A 345 8.41 23.25 12.39
CA TYR A 345 8.57 21.91 12.91
C TYR A 345 8.37 21.87 14.43
N ARG A 346 7.51 20.95 14.87
CA ARG A 346 7.17 20.79 16.29
C ARG A 346 7.20 19.33 16.72
N ARG A 347 7.35 19.10 18.02
CA ARG A 347 7.10 17.80 18.64
C ARG A 347 5.62 17.65 18.88
N THR A 348 5.08 16.46 18.57
CA THR A 348 3.65 16.20 18.66
C THR A 348 3.34 14.90 19.37
N VAL A 349 2.08 14.73 19.78
CA VAL A 349 1.62 13.54 20.50
C VAL A 349 0.42 12.95 19.77
N ASN A 350 0.57 11.75 19.25
CA ASN A 350 -0.54 10.98 18.67
C ASN A 350 -1.20 10.15 19.77
N GLN A 351 -2.52 10.03 19.72
CA GLN A 351 -3.32 9.39 20.75
C GLN A 351 -4.37 8.49 20.13
N THR A 352 -4.58 7.32 20.73
CA THR A 352 -5.66 6.39 20.38
C THR A 352 -6.41 6.00 21.64
N TYR A 353 -7.73 6.08 21.59
CA TYR A 353 -8.61 5.62 22.66
C TYR A 353 -9.60 4.62 22.06
N ASN A 354 -9.67 3.43 22.63
CA ASN A 354 -10.60 2.39 22.24
C ASN A 354 -11.44 1.92 23.41
N LEU A 355 -12.74 1.87 23.23
CA LEU A 355 -13.67 1.26 24.16
C LEU A 355 -14.44 0.16 23.45
N SER A 356 -14.27 -1.08 23.87
CA SER A 356 -14.92 -2.24 23.28
C SER A 356 -15.80 -2.94 24.31
N VAL A 357 -17.03 -3.22 23.93
CA VAL A 357 -17.98 -4.02 24.71
C VAL A 357 -18.34 -5.25 23.89
N LYS A 358 -18.06 -6.44 24.42
CA LYS A 358 -18.37 -7.71 23.76
C LYS A 358 -19.08 -8.66 24.72
N GLY A 359 -20.02 -9.45 24.19
CA GLY A 359 -20.78 -10.39 25.02
C GLY A 359 -21.73 -11.24 24.20
N GLY A 360 -22.52 -12.06 24.86
CA GLY A 360 -23.59 -12.79 24.23
C GLY A 360 -23.70 -14.26 24.67
N SER A 361 -24.21 -15.07 23.79
CA SER A 361 -24.41 -16.51 23.98
C SER A 361 -24.03 -17.25 22.69
N THR A 362 -24.14 -18.58 22.71
CA THR A 362 -23.95 -19.40 21.49
C THR A 362 -24.93 -19.05 20.37
N LYS A 363 -26.11 -18.51 20.72
CA LYS A 363 -27.15 -18.16 19.75
C LYS A 363 -27.11 -16.73 19.30
N PHE A 364 -26.60 -15.83 20.14
CA PHE A 364 -26.49 -14.41 19.83
C PHE A 364 -25.25 -13.85 20.50
N ASN A 365 -24.40 -13.20 19.74
CA ASN A 365 -23.19 -12.52 20.22
C ASN A 365 -23.09 -11.13 19.59
N TYR A 366 -22.40 -10.24 20.29
CA TYR A 366 -22.19 -8.88 19.83
C TYR A 366 -20.83 -8.37 20.26
N LYS A 367 -20.29 -7.45 19.46
CA LYS A 367 -19.15 -6.60 19.78
C LYS A 367 -19.48 -5.19 19.30
N ILE A 368 -19.37 -4.22 20.19
CA ILE A 368 -19.49 -2.79 19.89
C ILE A 368 -18.15 -2.16 20.25
N ASN A 369 -17.57 -1.41 19.34
CA ASN A 369 -16.29 -0.72 19.53
C ASN A 369 -16.47 0.76 19.19
N GLY A 370 -16.07 1.64 20.12
CA GLY A 370 -15.88 3.08 19.88
C GLY A 370 -14.40 3.39 19.83
N ASN A 371 -13.95 4.11 18.82
CA ASN A 371 -12.56 4.50 18.61
C ASN A 371 -12.44 6.00 18.38
N TYR A 372 -11.47 6.62 19.05
CA TYR A 372 -10.99 7.96 18.75
C TYR A 372 -9.49 7.89 18.50
N TYR A 373 -9.02 8.44 17.39
CA TYR A 373 -7.62 8.57 17.00
C TYR A 373 -7.34 10.02 16.68
N SER A 374 -6.26 10.56 17.24
CA SER A 374 -5.76 11.91 16.96
C SER A 374 -4.28 11.83 16.63
N GLU A 375 -3.91 12.38 15.49
CA GLU A 375 -2.54 12.48 15.02
C GLU A 375 -2.24 13.93 14.65
N GLU A 376 -1.24 14.51 15.30
CA GLU A 376 -0.70 15.80 14.94
C GLU A 376 0.58 15.61 14.14
N GLY A 377 0.68 16.27 12.99
CA GLY A 377 1.88 16.26 12.17
C GLY A 377 3.02 17.06 12.81
N ILE A 378 4.24 16.66 12.52
CA ILE A 378 5.44 17.41 12.93
C ILE A 378 5.55 18.78 12.24
N ILE A 379 4.81 19.00 11.15
CA ILE A 379 4.67 20.28 10.48
C ILE A 379 3.42 20.97 11.03
N THR A 380 3.52 22.25 11.32
CA THR A 380 2.40 23.08 11.83
C THR A 380 1.21 23.05 10.87
N ASN A 381 -0.02 23.10 11.40
CA ASN A 381 -1.28 23.05 10.66
C ASN A 381 -1.54 21.76 9.87
N THR A 382 -0.90 20.66 10.28
CA THR A 382 -1.20 19.33 9.74
C THR A 382 -1.67 18.43 10.87
N ASP A 383 -2.85 17.82 10.69
CA ASP A 383 -3.44 16.89 11.66
C ASP A 383 -4.41 15.92 11.00
N PHE A 384 -4.71 14.83 11.71
CA PHE A 384 -5.75 13.89 11.36
C PHE A 384 -6.49 13.40 12.60
N ASN A 385 -7.80 13.58 12.63
CA ASN A 385 -8.67 13.12 13.67
C ASN A 385 -9.70 12.14 13.14
N ARG A 386 -9.85 10.99 13.79
CA ARG A 386 -10.84 9.97 13.42
C ARG A 386 -11.73 9.62 14.59
N TYR A 387 -13.03 9.60 14.35
CA TYR A 387 -14.07 9.12 15.25
C TYR A 387 -14.75 7.94 14.60
N GLY A 388 -14.78 6.79 15.26
CA GLY A 388 -15.38 5.57 14.69
C GLY A 388 -16.26 4.84 15.70
N ILE A 389 -17.35 4.30 15.20
CA ILE A 389 -18.15 3.31 15.93
C ILE A 389 -18.41 2.11 15.04
N ARG A 390 -18.11 0.91 15.56
CA ARG A 390 -18.33 -0.36 14.86
C ARG A 390 -19.14 -1.30 15.71
N THR A 391 -20.16 -1.89 15.10
CA THR A 391 -21.02 -2.89 15.76
C THR A 391 -21.03 -4.16 14.92
N ASN A 392 -20.69 -5.29 15.55
CA ASN A 392 -20.70 -6.61 14.96
C ASN A 392 -21.65 -7.49 15.76
N MET A 393 -22.65 -8.07 15.10
CA MET A 393 -23.64 -8.95 15.70
C MET A 393 -23.69 -10.30 14.98
N GLY A 394 -23.68 -11.38 15.73
CA GLY A 394 -23.83 -12.74 15.23
C GLY A 394 -25.09 -13.39 15.80
N TYR A 395 -25.93 -14.00 14.96
CA TYR A 395 -27.13 -14.70 15.33
C TYR A 395 -27.14 -16.11 14.72
N ALA A 396 -27.06 -17.13 15.57
CA ALA A 396 -27.04 -18.53 15.20
C ALA A 396 -28.07 -19.34 15.99
N PRO A 397 -29.39 -19.25 15.66
CA PRO A 397 -30.44 -19.93 16.39
C PRO A 397 -30.32 -21.46 16.33
N THR A 398 -29.73 -21.98 15.27
CA THR A 398 -29.45 -23.39 15.03
C THR A 398 -28.03 -23.59 14.51
N GLU A 399 -27.52 -24.82 14.59
CA GLU A 399 -26.20 -25.18 14.02
C GLU A 399 -26.14 -25.06 12.48
N LYS A 400 -27.30 -25.03 11.82
CA LYS A 400 -27.42 -24.94 10.36
C LYS A 400 -27.52 -23.51 9.83
N PHE A 401 -27.87 -22.56 10.69
CA PHE A 401 -28.10 -21.17 10.29
C PHE A 401 -27.24 -20.21 11.10
N ASN A 402 -26.49 -19.36 10.41
CA ASN A 402 -25.70 -18.31 11.01
C ASN A 402 -25.87 -17.03 10.20
N LEU A 403 -26.25 -15.97 10.89
CA LEU A 403 -26.38 -14.61 10.35
C LEU A 403 -25.40 -13.70 11.06
N TYR A 404 -24.64 -12.97 10.31
CA TYR A 404 -23.74 -11.95 10.81
C TYR A 404 -24.12 -10.59 10.22
N VAL A 405 -24.18 -9.57 11.06
CA VAL A 405 -24.47 -8.19 10.68
C VAL A 405 -23.36 -7.29 11.24
N GLY A 406 -22.71 -6.54 10.39
CA GLY A 406 -21.74 -5.52 10.74
C GLY A 406 -22.20 -4.14 10.28
N VAL A 407 -22.03 -3.15 11.15
CA VAL A 407 -22.26 -1.74 10.83
C VAL A 407 -21.07 -0.94 11.32
N ASN A 408 -20.54 -0.09 10.47
CA ASN A 408 -19.42 0.81 10.76
C ASN A 408 -19.81 2.23 10.35
N ALA A 409 -19.50 3.20 11.21
CA ALA A 409 -19.62 4.62 10.90
C ALA A 409 -18.33 5.31 11.33
N THR A 410 -17.73 6.09 10.44
CA THR A 410 -16.46 6.76 10.68
C THR A 410 -16.52 8.19 10.16
N LEU A 411 -16.00 9.12 10.95
CA LEU A 411 -15.74 10.50 10.60
C LEU A 411 -14.23 10.73 10.68
N GLY A 412 -13.61 11.13 9.59
CA GLY A 412 -12.22 11.55 9.51
C GLY A 412 -12.13 13.04 9.17
N ILE A 413 -11.29 13.77 9.88
CA ILE A 413 -11.02 15.19 9.62
C ILE A 413 -9.50 15.33 9.47
N THR A 414 -9.04 15.82 8.32
CA THR A 414 -7.63 16.03 8.01
C THR A 414 -7.36 17.49 7.77
N GLY A 415 -6.43 18.07 8.50
CA GLY A 415 -5.84 19.37 8.25
C GLY A 415 -4.54 19.20 7.44
N SER A 416 -4.44 19.81 6.28
CA SER A 416 -3.25 19.71 5.41
C SER A 416 -2.44 21.01 5.34
N GLY A 417 -2.95 22.11 5.90
CA GLY A 417 -2.32 23.43 5.77
C GLY A 417 -2.17 23.86 4.30
N SER A 418 -1.12 24.60 3.99
CA SER A 418 -0.85 25.08 2.62
C SER A 418 0.07 24.15 1.83
N GLY A 419 0.57 23.08 2.43
CA GLY A 419 1.72 22.35 1.91
C GLY A 419 1.43 21.06 1.20
N ASN A 420 2.13 20.85 0.08
CA ASN A 420 2.36 19.53 -0.47
C ASN A 420 3.69 18.99 0.10
N ALA A 421 3.59 17.96 0.94
CA ALA A 421 4.76 17.40 1.64
C ALA A 421 5.80 16.77 0.67
N LEU A 422 5.37 16.27 -0.49
CA LEU A 422 6.27 15.69 -1.49
C LEU A 422 7.07 16.75 -2.22
N GLN A 423 6.47 17.88 -2.55
CA GLN A 423 7.12 18.96 -3.27
C GLN A 423 7.74 20.01 -2.35
N GLN A 424 7.64 19.83 -1.04
CA GLN A 424 8.08 20.81 -0.03
C GLN A 424 7.53 22.22 -0.29
N THR A 425 6.32 22.32 -0.78
CA THR A 425 5.60 23.58 -1.02
C THR A 425 4.83 24.00 0.23
N GLY A 426 4.36 25.22 0.26
CA GLY A 426 3.55 25.75 1.34
C GLY A 426 4.29 25.80 2.69
N VAL A 427 3.73 25.22 3.74
CA VAL A 427 4.30 25.27 5.11
C VAL A 427 5.72 24.70 5.16
N ALA A 428 5.95 23.55 4.53
CA ALA A 428 7.27 22.92 4.50
C ALA A 428 8.30 23.77 3.74
N SER A 429 7.90 24.43 2.67
CA SER A 429 8.70 25.39 1.92
C SER A 429 9.04 26.62 2.77
N GLY A 430 8.09 27.12 3.56
CA GLY A 430 8.30 28.24 4.47
C GLY A 430 9.42 28.02 5.50
N ALA A 431 9.63 26.77 5.93
CA ALA A 431 10.74 26.41 6.81
C ALA A 431 12.13 26.65 6.19
N SER A 432 12.18 26.87 4.89
CA SER A 432 13.38 27.13 4.12
C SER A 432 13.59 28.61 3.81
N ALA A 433 12.86 29.52 4.46
CA ALA A 433 13.02 30.95 4.26
C ALA A 433 14.34 31.49 4.84
N SER A 434 14.81 32.64 4.31
CA SER A 434 15.97 33.34 4.81
C SER A 434 15.80 33.73 6.27
N SER A 435 16.83 33.55 7.10
CA SER A 435 16.81 33.96 8.51
C SER A 435 16.78 35.50 8.68
N LEU A 436 17.11 36.24 7.65
CA LEU A 436 17.03 37.69 7.67
C LEU A 436 15.58 38.19 7.58
N LEU A 437 14.68 37.39 7.11
CA LEU A 437 13.25 37.68 7.17
C LEU A 437 12.74 37.60 8.61
N PRO A 438 12.02 38.63 9.08
CA PRO A 438 11.43 38.59 10.41
C PRO A 438 10.40 37.48 10.53
N PRO A 439 10.11 36.99 11.77
CA PRO A 439 9.10 36.00 11.97
C PRO A 439 7.73 36.46 11.42
N PRO A 440 6.83 35.53 11.04
CA PRO A 440 5.54 35.88 10.47
C PRO A 440 4.78 36.85 11.34
N SER A 441 4.45 38.02 10.82
CA SER A 441 3.62 39.01 11.48
C SER A 441 2.89 39.86 10.44
N ILE A 442 1.75 40.43 10.82
CA ILE A 442 0.97 41.36 9.98
C ILE A 442 1.75 42.63 9.60
N TYR A 443 2.84 42.92 10.30
CA TYR A 443 3.66 44.11 10.11
C TYR A 443 4.98 43.85 9.36
N SER A 444 5.36 42.62 9.15
CA SER A 444 6.60 42.22 8.55
C SER A 444 6.34 41.24 7.42
N ALA A 445 5.90 41.72 6.31
CA ALA A 445 5.42 40.88 5.23
C ALA A 445 6.54 40.27 4.39
N SER A 446 6.95 39.08 4.68
CA SER A 446 7.08 38.08 3.63
C SER A 446 5.67 37.48 3.43
N ASN A 447 4.93 38.00 2.44
CA ASN A 447 3.57 37.54 2.18
C ASN A 447 3.46 36.02 2.03
N ALA A 448 4.48 35.38 1.41
CA ALA A 448 4.54 33.94 1.22
C ALA A 448 4.63 33.17 2.54
N ALA A 449 5.40 33.61 3.51
CA ALA A 449 5.57 32.90 4.79
C ALA A 449 4.35 33.06 5.71
N LEU A 450 3.75 34.26 5.76
CA LEU A 450 2.49 34.48 6.47
C LEU A 450 1.37 33.66 5.85
N GLY A 451 1.31 33.67 4.56
CA GLY A 451 0.26 33.00 3.88
C GLY A 451 0.32 31.49 3.98
N ALA A 452 1.51 30.92 4.01
CA ALA A 452 1.68 29.49 4.27
C ALA A 452 1.06 29.08 5.61
N LEU A 453 1.09 29.98 6.62
CA LEU A 453 0.45 29.77 7.92
C LEU A 453 -1.07 30.09 7.93
N MET A 454 -1.54 30.90 6.99
CA MET A 454 -2.92 31.35 6.90
C MET A 454 -3.77 30.55 5.89
N VAL A 455 -3.15 29.73 5.04
CA VAL A 455 -3.90 28.82 4.19
C VAL A 455 -4.49 27.73 5.05
N GLU A 456 -5.80 27.59 4.98
CA GLU A 456 -6.53 26.50 5.61
C GLU A 456 -7.01 25.52 4.54
N GLN A 457 -6.61 24.28 4.67
CA GLN A 457 -7.10 23.20 3.84
C GLN A 457 -7.54 22.06 4.74
N ASN A 458 -8.84 21.81 4.74
CA ASN A 458 -9.47 20.78 5.56
C ASN A 458 -10.17 19.76 4.65
N THR A 459 -9.97 18.48 4.94
CA THR A 459 -10.72 17.40 4.30
C THR A 459 -11.53 16.67 5.35
N THR A 460 -12.84 16.68 5.19
CA THR A 460 -13.77 15.91 6.02
C THR A 460 -14.25 14.69 5.24
N SER A 461 -14.07 13.51 5.82
CA SER A 461 -14.48 12.25 5.22
C SER A 461 -15.45 11.50 6.13
N VAL A 462 -16.62 11.17 5.62
CA VAL A 462 -17.64 10.40 6.32
C VAL A 462 -17.83 9.07 5.59
N SER A 463 -17.74 7.96 6.32
CA SER A 463 -17.93 6.61 5.78
C SER A 463 -18.96 5.84 6.59
N TYR A 464 -19.93 5.24 5.90
CA TYR A 464 -20.90 4.30 6.46
C TYR A 464 -20.81 2.98 5.72
N ASP A 465 -20.53 1.90 6.45
CA ASP A 465 -20.50 0.54 5.92
C ASP A 465 -21.52 -0.32 6.66
N ALA A 466 -22.34 -1.02 5.91
CA ALA A 466 -23.23 -2.03 6.46
C ALA A 466 -23.04 -3.35 5.71
N ASN A 467 -22.90 -4.45 6.44
CA ASN A 467 -22.74 -5.75 5.84
C ASN A 467 -23.62 -6.81 6.51
N ILE A 468 -24.10 -7.73 5.70
CA ILE A 468 -24.89 -8.89 6.13
C ILE A 468 -24.28 -10.14 5.50
N ASN A 469 -23.92 -11.11 6.34
CA ASN A 469 -23.42 -12.41 5.90
C ASN A 469 -24.31 -13.50 6.47
N MET A 470 -24.98 -14.27 5.62
CA MET A 470 -25.83 -15.38 5.98
C MET A 470 -25.21 -16.70 5.51
N ASN A 471 -25.10 -17.67 6.39
CA ASN A 471 -24.71 -19.04 6.07
C ASN A 471 -25.83 -20.00 6.44
N TYR A 472 -26.25 -20.83 5.50
CA TYR A 472 -27.26 -21.83 5.73
C TYR A 472 -26.82 -23.21 5.18
N GLN A 473 -26.87 -24.22 6.04
CA GLN A 473 -26.58 -25.61 5.65
C GLN A 473 -27.83 -26.25 5.08
N LEU A 474 -27.88 -26.37 3.76
CA LEU A 474 -28.95 -27.09 3.04
C LEU A 474 -28.81 -28.60 3.18
N PRO A 475 -29.85 -29.40 2.86
CA PRO A 475 -29.75 -30.88 2.68
C PRO A 475 -28.62 -31.24 1.70
N TRP A 476 -28.18 -32.48 1.68
CA TRP A 476 -27.12 -33.03 0.82
C TRP A 476 -25.75 -32.38 1.00
N ASN A 477 -25.47 -31.83 2.19
CA ASN A 477 -24.17 -31.19 2.48
C ASN A 477 -23.83 -29.96 1.61
N ILE A 478 -24.84 -29.28 1.11
CA ILE A 478 -24.69 -28.02 0.37
C ILE A 478 -24.69 -26.88 1.38
N ARG A 479 -23.70 -25.99 1.29
CA ARG A 479 -23.65 -24.74 2.05
C ARG A 479 -24.04 -23.59 1.16
N TRP A 480 -25.04 -22.84 1.59
CA TRP A 480 -25.48 -21.60 0.95
C TRP A 480 -24.99 -20.42 1.76
N ASN A 481 -24.23 -19.53 1.12
CA ASN A 481 -23.75 -18.31 1.71
C ASN A 481 -24.30 -17.12 0.90
N VAL A 482 -24.80 -16.11 1.60
CA VAL A 482 -25.24 -14.84 1.01
C VAL A 482 -24.52 -13.71 1.73
N THR A 483 -23.93 -12.81 0.97
CA THR A 483 -23.31 -11.57 1.46
C THR A 483 -23.97 -10.39 0.77
N ALA A 484 -24.43 -9.42 1.54
CA ALA A 484 -24.89 -8.14 1.04
C ALA A 484 -24.14 -7.02 1.76
N GLY A 485 -23.80 -5.99 1.05
CA GLY A 485 -23.07 -4.83 1.57
C GLY A 485 -23.56 -3.53 0.97
N TYR A 486 -23.55 -2.49 1.77
CA TYR A 486 -23.77 -1.12 1.35
C TYR A 486 -22.66 -0.26 1.95
N THR A 487 -21.96 0.50 1.12
CA THR A 487 -20.94 1.45 1.51
C THR A 487 -21.31 2.83 0.98
N TYR A 488 -21.27 3.82 1.84
CA TYR A 488 -21.43 5.23 1.47
C TYR A 488 -20.23 6.01 1.98
N ASN A 489 -19.58 6.75 1.08
CA ASN A 489 -18.47 7.65 1.41
C ASN A 489 -18.83 9.06 0.93
N ASN A 490 -18.60 10.04 1.77
CA ASN A 490 -18.63 11.46 1.40
C ASN A 490 -17.31 12.11 1.80
N THR A 491 -16.68 12.80 0.87
CA THR A 491 -15.43 13.55 1.11
C THR A 491 -15.66 14.99 0.68
N GLU A 492 -15.42 15.89 1.59
CA GLU A 492 -15.47 17.34 1.39
C GLU A 492 -14.07 17.89 1.62
N ASN A 493 -13.50 18.54 0.60
CA ASN A 493 -12.21 19.20 0.68
C ASN A 493 -12.43 20.70 0.46
N GLU A 494 -12.04 21.47 1.44
CA GLU A 494 -12.12 22.93 1.40
C GLU A 494 -10.74 23.53 1.56
N LYS A 495 -10.36 24.44 0.65
CA LYS A 495 -9.10 25.19 0.74
C LYS A 495 -9.36 26.66 0.55
N PHE A 496 -8.97 27.42 1.55
CA PHE A 496 -8.98 28.88 1.48
C PHE A 496 -7.56 29.43 1.34
N THR A 497 -7.34 30.29 0.34
CA THR A 497 -6.06 30.97 0.10
C THR A 497 -6.30 32.47 0.24
N PRO A 498 -5.68 33.15 1.24
CA PRO A 498 -5.80 34.59 1.44
C PRO A 498 -5.33 35.38 0.23
N GLY A 499 -5.93 36.57 0.03
CA GLY A 499 -5.65 37.43 -1.10
C GLY A 499 -4.19 37.88 -1.15
N MET A 500 -3.56 38.08 -0.02
CA MET A 500 -2.14 38.45 0.08
C MET A 500 -1.19 37.43 -0.59
N LEU A 501 -1.65 36.19 -0.77
CA LEU A 501 -0.90 35.11 -1.42
C LEU A 501 -1.24 34.92 -2.90
N ASN A 502 -2.34 35.49 -3.34
CA ASN A 502 -2.88 35.31 -4.68
C ASN A 502 -3.12 36.67 -5.34
N SER A 503 -2.10 37.51 -5.49
CA SER A 503 -2.17 38.80 -6.15
C SER A 503 -3.28 39.73 -5.62
N ASN A 504 -3.49 39.74 -4.31
CA ASN A 504 -4.57 40.44 -3.60
C ASN A 504 -6.00 39.92 -3.93
N GLN A 505 -6.12 38.72 -4.45
CA GLN A 505 -7.39 38.07 -4.75
C GLN A 505 -7.55 36.82 -3.89
N ALA A 506 -8.35 36.85 -2.85
CA ALA A 506 -8.63 35.66 -2.05
C ALA A 506 -9.30 34.60 -2.91
N GLN A 507 -8.93 33.34 -2.68
CA GLN A 507 -9.43 32.19 -3.44
C GLN A 507 -10.03 31.15 -2.52
N LEU A 508 -11.21 30.65 -2.89
CA LEU A 508 -11.83 29.48 -2.30
C LEU A 508 -11.84 28.33 -3.32
N TYR A 509 -11.40 27.18 -2.89
CA TYR A 509 -11.56 25.90 -3.58
C TYR A 509 -12.40 24.98 -2.71
N GLY A 510 -13.45 24.39 -3.27
CA GLY A 510 -14.30 23.42 -2.63
C GLY A 510 -14.54 22.23 -3.52
N LEU A 511 -14.30 21.02 -3.03
CA LEU A 511 -14.61 19.76 -3.68
C LEU A 511 -15.50 18.95 -2.75
N SER A 512 -16.69 18.57 -3.23
CA SER A 512 -17.57 17.61 -2.54
C SER A 512 -17.76 16.40 -3.44
N LYS A 513 -17.28 15.23 -2.99
CA LYS A 513 -17.38 13.96 -3.71
C LYS A 513 -18.09 12.96 -2.82
N TYR A 514 -19.20 12.39 -3.30
CA TYR A 514 -19.81 11.26 -2.64
C TYR A 514 -19.87 10.04 -3.54
N SER A 515 -19.71 8.87 -2.93
CA SER A 515 -19.86 7.60 -3.60
C SER A 515 -20.75 6.66 -2.80
N ASP A 516 -21.59 5.91 -3.47
CA ASP A 516 -22.40 4.85 -2.89
C ASP A 516 -22.21 3.55 -3.67
N ARG A 517 -22.07 2.47 -2.91
CA ARG A 517 -21.89 1.13 -3.46
C ARG A 517 -22.89 0.17 -2.86
N LEU A 518 -23.57 -0.54 -3.73
CA LEU A 518 -24.38 -1.71 -3.40
C LEU A 518 -23.66 -2.97 -3.87
N TYR A 519 -23.46 -3.93 -2.98
CA TYR A 519 -22.79 -5.19 -3.26
C TYR A 519 -23.67 -6.37 -2.86
N GLY A 520 -23.80 -7.35 -3.73
CA GLY A 520 -24.53 -8.59 -3.48
C GLY A 520 -23.77 -9.80 -4.00
N ARG A 521 -23.64 -10.83 -3.17
CA ARG A 521 -23.03 -12.10 -3.54
C ARG A 521 -23.82 -13.27 -2.98
N THR A 522 -24.01 -14.30 -3.81
CA THR A 522 -24.58 -15.58 -3.39
C THR A 522 -23.66 -16.72 -3.82
N SER A 523 -23.39 -17.68 -2.95
CA SER A 523 -22.56 -18.83 -3.28
C SER A 523 -23.14 -20.13 -2.75
N LEU A 524 -23.05 -21.17 -3.58
CA LEU A 524 -23.39 -22.55 -3.25
C LEU A 524 -22.13 -23.39 -3.25
N SER A 525 -21.80 -24.01 -2.13
CA SER A 525 -20.62 -24.85 -1.99
C SER A 525 -21.05 -26.26 -1.61
N TYR A 526 -20.62 -27.23 -2.41
CA TYR A 526 -20.78 -28.65 -2.17
C TYR A 526 -19.43 -29.31 -1.93
N SER A 527 -19.32 -30.21 -0.95
CA SER A 527 -18.10 -30.98 -0.73
C SER A 527 -18.42 -32.39 -0.38
N GLY A 528 -17.67 -33.31 -0.96
CA GLY A 528 -17.83 -34.75 -0.73
C GLY A 528 -16.54 -35.52 -0.89
N SER A 529 -16.57 -36.81 -0.55
CA SER A 529 -15.42 -37.66 -0.74
C SER A 529 -15.84 -39.09 -1.02
N THR A 530 -15.19 -39.73 -1.99
CA THR A 530 -15.46 -41.13 -2.37
C THR A 530 -14.13 -41.87 -2.59
N GLY A 531 -13.86 -42.89 -1.74
CA GLY A 531 -12.59 -43.59 -1.80
C GLY A 531 -11.39 -42.62 -1.62
N ILE A 532 -10.50 -42.58 -2.61
CA ILE A 532 -9.31 -41.71 -2.64
C ILE A 532 -9.62 -40.31 -3.08
N LEU A 533 -10.78 -40.03 -3.67
CA LEU A 533 -11.13 -38.75 -4.26
C LEU A 533 -11.88 -37.89 -3.23
N LYS A 534 -11.39 -36.66 -3.02
CA LYS A 534 -12.08 -35.56 -2.34
C LYS A 534 -12.46 -34.55 -3.43
N TYR A 535 -13.69 -34.11 -3.43
CA TYR A 535 -14.15 -33.14 -4.42
C TYR A 535 -15.01 -32.09 -3.76
N GLY A 536 -14.86 -30.90 -4.28
CA GLY A 536 -15.64 -29.73 -3.91
C GLY A 536 -16.06 -28.97 -5.16
N LEU A 537 -17.16 -28.26 -5.08
CA LEU A 537 -17.59 -27.33 -6.11
C LEU A 537 -18.18 -26.11 -5.43
N THR A 538 -17.65 -24.93 -5.75
CA THR A 538 -18.25 -23.68 -5.35
C THR A 538 -18.67 -22.91 -6.59
N VAL A 539 -19.92 -22.48 -6.63
CA VAL A 539 -20.49 -21.60 -7.65
C VAL A 539 -20.94 -20.33 -6.95
N THR A 540 -20.45 -19.20 -7.44
CA THR A 540 -20.75 -17.88 -6.87
C THR A 540 -21.30 -16.97 -7.96
N GLY A 541 -22.37 -16.24 -7.67
CA GLY A 541 -22.87 -15.10 -8.44
C GLY A 541 -22.65 -13.81 -7.65
N GLU A 542 -22.22 -12.76 -8.31
CA GLU A 542 -21.90 -11.48 -7.69
C GLU A 542 -22.42 -10.33 -8.55
N ILE A 543 -22.99 -9.33 -7.90
CA ILE A 543 -23.42 -8.07 -8.49
C ILE A 543 -22.86 -6.92 -7.67
N SER A 544 -22.41 -5.86 -8.32
CA SER A 544 -22.08 -4.61 -7.66
C SER A 544 -22.53 -3.41 -8.51
N SER A 545 -23.03 -2.40 -7.85
CA SER A 545 -23.34 -1.11 -8.45
C SER A 545 -22.61 -0.05 -7.65
N ASN A 546 -21.81 0.75 -8.33
CA ASN A 546 -21.03 1.84 -7.73
C ASN A 546 -21.43 3.13 -8.44
N ARG A 547 -21.74 4.17 -7.69
CA ARG A 547 -22.05 5.49 -8.19
C ARG A 547 -21.17 6.51 -7.48
N SER A 548 -20.55 7.38 -8.24
CA SER A 548 -19.71 8.47 -7.74
C SER A 548 -20.15 9.78 -8.38
N ASN A 549 -20.34 10.81 -7.56
CA ASN A 549 -20.65 12.16 -8.03
C ASN A 549 -19.75 13.14 -7.33
N GLY A 550 -19.21 14.09 -8.06
CA GLY A 550 -18.33 15.13 -7.58
C GLY A 550 -18.79 16.50 -8.03
N ASN A 551 -18.70 17.47 -7.16
CA ASN A 551 -18.92 18.88 -7.43
C ASN A 551 -17.67 19.65 -7.02
N GLU A 552 -17.08 20.39 -7.93
CA GLU A 552 -15.91 21.22 -7.69
C GLU A 552 -16.26 22.67 -7.95
N ILE A 553 -15.87 23.53 -7.02
CA ILE A 553 -16.08 24.99 -7.09
C ILE A 553 -14.74 25.66 -6.83
N LYS A 554 -14.34 26.56 -7.74
CA LYS A 554 -13.18 27.42 -7.55
C LYS A 554 -13.63 28.87 -7.76
N GLN A 555 -13.45 29.69 -6.73
CA GLN A 555 -13.80 31.10 -6.73
C GLN A 555 -12.55 31.92 -6.45
N THR A 556 -12.32 32.98 -7.23
CA THR A 556 -11.17 33.87 -7.08
C THR A 556 -11.67 35.32 -7.01
N GLY A 557 -11.00 36.15 -6.23
CA GLY A 557 -11.36 37.57 -6.04
C GLY A 557 -12.53 37.74 -5.08
N LEU A 558 -12.52 36.96 -3.98
CA LEU A 558 -13.46 37.15 -2.86
C LEU A 558 -13.27 38.55 -2.23
N VAL A 559 -14.32 39.07 -1.65
CA VAL A 559 -14.41 40.47 -1.14
C VAL A 559 -13.36 40.76 -0.06
N ASN A 560 -13.04 39.79 0.78
CA ASN A 560 -11.99 39.87 1.81
C ASN A 560 -11.57 38.48 2.30
N ASP A 561 -10.52 38.45 3.12
CA ASP A 561 -9.93 37.22 3.67
C ASP A 561 -10.72 36.60 4.85
N TYR A 562 -11.85 37.18 5.25
CA TYR A 562 -12.65 36.73 6.41
C TYR A 562 -13.97 36.09 6.02
N LEU A 563 -14.42 36.26 4.79
CA LEU A 563 -15.68 35.69 4.30
C LEU A 563 -15.40 34.41 3.52
N TRP A 564 -15.67 33.30 4.15
CA TRP A 564 -15.50 31.96 3.62
C TRP A 564 -16.82 31.42 3.07
N GLY A 565 -16.70 30.60 2.08
CA GLY A 565 -17.85 29.97 1.44
C GLY A 565 -18.17 30.56 0.06
N PRO A 566 -18.95 29.85 -0.75
CA PRO A 566 -19.31 30.29 -2.09
C PRO A 566 -20.15 31.54 -2.03
N LEU A 567 -19.57 32.66 -2.49
CA LEU A 567 -20.21 33.97 -2.50
C LEU A 567 -20.50 34.38 -3.93
N GLY A 568 -21.67 34.96 -4.17
CA GLY A 568 -22.07 35.44 -5.47
C GLY A 568 -21.27 36.64 -6.02
N TYR A 569 -20.24 37.09 -5.31
CA TYR A 569 -19.44 38.31 -5.63
C TYR A 569 -17.97 38.01 -5.98
N ALA A 570 -17.63 36.76 -6.30
CA ALA A 570 -16.28 36.45 -6.77
C ALA A 570 -16.02 37.09 -8.15
N SER A 571 -14.77 37.57 -8.37
CA SER A 571 -14.39 38.15 -9.65
C SER A 571 -14.28 37.10 -10.76
N SER A 572 -13.99 35.86 -10.41
CA SER A 572 -14.04 34.72 -11.32
C SER A 572 -14.53 33.47 -10.58
N TRP A 573 -15.14 32.60 -11.33
CA TRP A 573 -15.75 31.38 -10.81
C TRP A 573 -15.61 30.26 -11.85
N ALA A 574 -15.25 29.07 -11.39
CA ALA A 574 -15.23 27.85 -12.17
C ALA A 574 -15.96 26.74 -11.41
N GLU A 575 -16.75 25.96 -12.10
CA GLU A 575 -17.52 24.84 -11.53
C GLU A 575 -17.36 23.63 -12.45
N ALA A 576 -17.11 22.46 -11.85
CA ALA A 576 -17.08 21.19 -12.53
C ALA A 576 -17.96 20.17 -11.81
N VAL A 577 -18.74 19.42 -12.57
CA VAL A 577 -19.62 18.35 -12.05
C VAL A 577 -19.21 17.05 -12.73
N THR A 578 -18.89 16.04 -11.93
CA THR A 578 -18.58 14.70 -12.41
C THR A 578 -19.66 13.72 -11.94
N SER A 579 -20.03 12.77 -12.80
CA SER A 579 -20.96 11.71 -12.44
C SER A 579 -20.55 10.41 -13.14
N GLU A 580 -20.25 9.41 -12.35
CA GLU A 580 -19.83 8.10 -12.83
C GLU A 580 -20.70 7.02 -12.23
N GLU A 581 -21.06 6.03 -13.04
CA GLU A 581 -21.79 4.85 -12.60
C GLU A 581 -21.18 3.62 -13.23
N ASP A 582 -20.85 2.64 -12.37
CA ASP A 582 -20.23 1.38 -12.75
C ASP A 582 -21.02 0.19 -12.17
N ASN A 583 -21.54 -0.64 -13.07
CA ASN A 583 -22.32 -1.82 -12.71
C ASN A 583 -21.60 -3.08 -13.18
N THR A 584 -21.32 -3.99 -12.26
CA THR A 584 -20.62 -5.26 -12.53
C THR A 584 -21.50 -6.46 -12.21
N VAL A 585 -21.51 -7.44 -13.12
CA VAL A 585 -22.12 -8.76 -12.92
C VAL A 585 -21.07 -9.83 -13.22
N SER A 586 -20.94 -10.81 -12.34
CA SER A 586 -19.97 -11.88 -12.52
C SER A 586 -20.44 -13.22 -11.94
N PHE A 587 -19.89 -14.29 -12.50
CA PHE A 587 -20.06 -15.64 -12.01
C PHE A 587 -18.68 -16.26 -11.76
N ASN A 588 -18.52 -17.01 -10.68
CA ASN A 588 -17.29 -17.75 -10.40
C ASN A 588 -17.60 -19.22 -10.18
N ILE A 589 -16.88 -20.09 -10.88
CA ILE A 589 -16.98 -21.54 -10.75
C ILE A 589 -15.60 -22.06 -10.34
N ALA A 590 -15.51 -22.63 -9.14
CA ALA A 590 -14.28 -23.11 -8.55
C ALA A 590 -14.43 -24.57 -8.04
N PRO A 591 -14.20 -25.58 -8.87
CA PRO A 591 -14.09 -26.96 -8.40
C PRO A 591 -12.76 -27.17 -7.66
N THR A 592 -12.76 -28.04 -6.66
CA THR A 592 -11.58 -28.50 -5.94
C THR A 592 -11.51 -30.02 -6.02
N ILE A 593 -10.37 -30.56 -6.43
CA ILE A 593 -10.14 -32.00 -6.56
C ILE A 593 -8.93 -32.36 -5.71
N GLY A 594 -9.15 -33.18 -4.69
CA GLY A 594 -8.11 -33.67 -3.78
C GLY A 594 -7.97 -35.21 -3.87
N PHE A 595 -6.75 -35.69 -3.80
CA PHE A 595 -6.44 -37.10 -3.74
C PHE A 595 -5.98 -37.44 -2.32
N LYS A 596 -6.86 -38.09 -1.56
CA LYS A 596 -6.61 -38.48 -0.17
C LYS A 596 -5.47 -39.47 -0.03
N ASN A 597 -4.74 -39.35 1.07
CA ASN A 597 -3.91 -40.43 1.53
C ASN A 597 -4.78 -41.46 2.28
N LEU A 598 -4.86 -42.70 1.78
CA LEU A 598 -5.69 -43.80 2.39
C LEU A 598 -5.20 -44.23 3.78
N THR A 599 -3.95 -43.91 4.14
CA THR A 599 -3.36 -44.24 5.44
C THR A 599 -3.59 -43.18 6.52
N GLY A 600 -4.39 -42.12 6.19
CA GLY A 600 -4.57 -40.96 7.04
C GLY A 600 -3.50 -39.90 6.79
N GLY A 601 -3.77 -38.64 7.08
CA GLY A 601 -2.90 -37.49 6.83
C GLY A 601 -3.50 -36.51 5.85
N LYS A 602 -2.65 -35.68 5.25
CA LYS A 602 -3.03 -34.64 4.28
C LYS A 602 -3.37 -35.24 2.91
N ASP A 603 -4.08 -34.50 2.09
CA ASP A 603 -4.29 -34.85 0.69
C ASP A 603 -2.96 -34.78 -0.06
N LYS A 604 -2.64 -35.77 -0.89
CA LYS A 604 -1.38 -35.83 -1.64
C LYS A 604 -1.30 -34.77 -2.73
N TYR A 605 -2.37 -34.69 -3.50
CA TYR A 605 -2.52 -33.76 -4.62
C TYR A 605 -3.80 -32.99 -4.44
N VAL A 606 -3.75 -31.67 -4.62
CA VAL A 606 -4.91 -30.80 -4.65
C VAL A 606 -4.84 -29.94 -5.90
N ILE A 607 -5.92 -29.95 -6.69
CA ILE A 607 -6.04 -29.17 -7.92
C ILE A 607 -7.29 -28.30 -7.78
N THR A 608 -7.13 -26.99 -8.00
CA THR A 608 -8.24 -26.03 -7.91
C THR A 608 -8.23 -25.15 -9.17
N PRO A 609 -8.93 -25.54 -10.24
CA PRO A 609 -9.21 -24.64 -11.34
C PRO A 609 -10.28 -23.63 -10.95
N THR A 610 -10.25 -22.46 -11.54
CA THR A 610 -11.24 -21.39 -11.37
C THR A 610 -11.53 -20.74 -12.72
N ILE A 611 -12.77 -20.35 -12.92
CA ILE A 611 -13.17 -19.57 -14.09
C ILE A 611 -14.19 -18.54 -13.65
N ARG A 612 -13.91 -17.26 -13.98
CA ARG A 612 -14.80 -16.16 -13.66
C ARG A 612 -15.09 -15.32 -14.92
N PRO A 613 -16.23 -15.55 -15.58
CA PRO A 613 -16.78 -14.58 -16.53
C PRO A 613 -17.33 -13.36 -15.77
N GLU A 614 -17.06 -12.18 -16.30
CA GLU A 614 -17.44 -10.89 -15.74
C GLU A 614 -17.88 -9.93 -16.85
N ALA A 615 -18.92 -9.15 -16.61
CA ALA A 615 -19.35 -8.04 -17.45
C ALA A 615 -19.46 -6.77 -16.60
N ASN A 616 -19.01 -5.65 -17.17
CA ASN A 616 -19.04 -4.34 -16.54
C ASN A 616 -19.61 -3.31 -17.51
N SER A 617 -20.41 -2.35 -17.00
CA SER A 617 -21.06 -1.31 -17.80
C SER A 617 -20.08 -0.29 -18.39
N ALA A 618 -18.90 -0.12 -17.80
CA ALA A 618 -17.85 0.77 -18.29
C ALA A 618 -17.14 0.21 -19.54
N TYR A 619 -17.35 -1.06 -19.88
CA TYR A 619 -16.75 -1.67 -21.07
C TYR A 619 -17.36 -1.11 -22.35
N GLY A 620 -16.52 -0.75 -23.32
CA GLY A 620 -16.96 -0.28 -24.61
C GLY A 620 -17.81 -1.30 -25.38
N ARG A 621 -18.40 -0.87 -26.53
CA ARG A 621 -19.32 -1.70 -27.34
C ARG A 621 -18.76 -3.08 -27.73
N GLY A 622 -17.44 -3.22 -27.87
CA GLY A 622 -16.79 -4.43 -28.38
C GLY A 622 -16.66 -5.55 -27.35
N VAL A 623 -16.67 -5.25 -26.04
CA VAL A 623 -16.35 -6.23 -25.00
C VAL A 623 -17.51 -6.38 -24.03
N LYS A 624 -18.29 -7.44 -24.22
CA LYS A 624 -19.47 -7.71 -23.36
C LYS A 624 -19.12 -8.57 -22.15
N TRP A 625 -18.22 -9.52 -22.29
CA TRP A 625 -17.81 -10.43 -21.25
C TRP A 625 -16.31 -10.69 -21.31
N VAL A 626 -15.62 -10.54 -20.18
CA VAL A 626 -14.25 -10.98 -19.99
C VAL A 626 -14.21 -12.23 -19.15
N VAL A 627 -13.21 -13.08 -19.36
CA VAL A 627 -13.07 -14.34 -18.62
C VAL A 627 -11.72 -14.34 -17.92
N ASN A 628 -11.75 -14.58 -16.61
CA ASN A 628 -10.59 -14.65 -15.74
C ASN A 628 -10.36 -16.12 -15.32
N PRO A 629 -9.57 -16.92 -16.08
CA PRO A 629 -9.24 -18.30 -15.73
C PRO A 629 -8.06 -18.37 -14.77
N GLY A 630 -8.07 -19.38 -13.90
CA GLY A 630 -6.96 -19.68 -13.01
C GLY A 630 -6.89 -21.16 -12.69
N VAL A 631 -5.71 -21.64 -12.37
CA VAL A 631 -5.51 -22.99 -11.85
C VAL A 631 -4.38 -23.00 -10.82
N SER A 632 -4.60 -23.67 -9.70
CA SER A 632 -3.55 -23.93 -8.74
C SER A 632 -3.45 -25.44 -8.45
N VAL A 633 -2.22 -25.90 -8.27
CA VAL A 633 -1.88 -27.28 -7.98
C VAL A 633 -0.96 -27.32 -6.78
N ARG A 634 -1.25 -28.21 -5.84
CA ARG A 634 -0.39 -28.49 -4.70
C ARG A 634 -0.06 -29.98 -4.65
N TRP A 635 1.20 -30.30 -4.44
CA TRP A 635 1.70 -31.64 -4.22
C TRP A 635 2.39 -31.71 -2.86
N ASN A 636 1.75 -32.38 -1.89
CA ASN A 636 2.30 -32.65 -0.57
C ASN A 636 3.15 -33.94 -0.68
N PHE A 637 4.42 -33.80 -1.02
CA PHE A 637 5.27 -34.97 -1.31
C PHE A 637 5.77 -35.70 -0.04
N ASP A 638 5.64 -35.06 1.14
CA ASP A 638 5.79 -35.76 2.45
C ASP A 638 4.79 -36.91 2.63
N GLU A 639 3.64 -36.87 1.96
CA GLU A 639 2.64 -37.94 2.00
C GLU A 639 2.93 -39.09 1.00
N GLU A 640 3.98 -38.99 0.20
CA GLU A 640 4.36 -40.01 -0.78
C GLU A 640 5.09 -41.19 -0.14
N LYS A 641 4.87 -42.38 -0.72
CA LYS A 641 5.48 -43.63 -0.23
C LYS A 641 7.00 -43.61 -0.27
N PHE A 642 7.58 -42.97 -1.29
CA PHE A 642 9.03 -42.84 -1.41
C PHE A 642 9.62 -41.95 -0.32
N PHE A 643 8.94 -40.85 0.02
CA PHE A 643 9.39 -39.94 1.05
C PHE A 643 9.27 -40.56 2.46
N LYS A 644 8.17 -41.25 2.73
CA LYS A 644 7.95 -41.97 3.99
C LYS A 644 8.96 -43.11 4.21
N LYS A 645 9.52 -43.69 3.15
CA LYS A 645 10.61 -44.68 3.23
C LYS A 645 11.96 -44.10 3.65
N LEU A 646 12.18 -42.80 3.49
CA LEU A 646 13.41 -42.11 3.91
C LEU A 646 13.50 -41.95 5.42
N ASP A 647 12.39 -42.17 6.14
CA ASP A 647 12.27 -42.06 7.63
C ASP A 647 12.82 -40.74 8.18
N TRP A 648 12.64 -39.66 7.41
CA TRP A 648 13.07 -38.31 7.77
C TRP A 648 12.12 -37.67 8.81
N ASN A 649 12.15 -38.18 10.04
CA ASN A 649 11.31 -37.74 11.15
C ASN A 649 11.53 -36.28 11.59
N TRP A 650 12.50 -35.60 10.97
CA TRP A 650 12.79 -34.20 11.21
C TRP A 650 12.06 -33.27 10.22
N VAL A 651 11.41 -33.81 9.18
CA VAL A 651 10.57 -33.08 8.24
C VAL A 651 9.11 -33.22 8.67
N ASP A 652 8.46 -32.11 8.99
CA ASP A 652 7.06 -32.07 9.45
C ASP A 652 6.09 -31.96 8.28
N TYR A 653 6.46 -31.20 7.27
CA TYR A 653 5.72 -31.11 6.01
C TYR A 653 6.66 -30.65 4.88
N SER A 654 6.27 -31.03 3.68
CA SER A 654 6.94 -30.57 2.48
C SER A 654 5.97 -30.57 1.29
N ALA A 655 5.92 -29.47 0.53
CA ALA A 655 5.02 -29.35 -0.59
C ALA A 655 5.62 -28.48 -1.71
N ILE A 656 5.26 -28.84 -2.96
CA ILE A 656 5.47 -28.02 -4.14
C ILE A 656 4.11 -27.46 -4.55
N ARG A 657 4.09 -26.18 -4.89
CA ARG A 657 2.91 -25.47 -5.39
C ARG A 657 3.21 -24.94 -6.79
N ALA A 658 2.24 -24.96 -7.65
CA ALA A 658 2.30 -24.29 -8.94
C ALA A 658 0.95 -23.64 -9.21
N SER A 659 0.96 -22.44 -9.73
CA SER A 659 -0.24 -21.75 -10.13
C SER A 659 -0.04 -20.94 -11.42
N TRP A 660 -1.13 -20.82 -12.17
CA TRP A 660 -1.26 -19.98 -13.34
C TRP A 660 -2.61 -19.29 -13.31
N GLY A 661 -2.64 -18.05 -13.74
CA GLY A 661 -3.89 -17.32 -13.88
C GLY A 661 -3.75 -16.12 -14.80
N ARG A 662 -4.89 -15.73 -15.34
CA ARG A 662 -5.04 -14.54 -16.16
C ARG A 662 -6.16 -13.70 -15.58
N VAL A 663 -5.90 -12.42 -15.36
CA VAL A 663 -6.87 -11.44 -14.87
C VAL A 663 -6.92 -10.27 -15.85
N VAL A 664 -8.12 -9.85 -16.16
CA VAL A 664 -8.39 -8.78 -17.12
C VAL A 664 -8.93 -7.57 -16.36
N LYS A 665 -8.35 -6.38 -16.55
CA LYS A 665 -8.80 -5.11 -15.94
C LYS A 665 -9.12 -4.10 -17.04
N TYR A 666 -10.21 -3.37 -16.88
CA TYR A 666 -10.51 -2.20 -17.71
C TYR A 666 -10.05 -0.94 -17.00
N LYS A 667 -9.36 -0.07 -17.73
CA LYS A 667 -8.91 1.24 -17.27
C LYS A 667 -9.45 2.37 -18.14
N ALA A 668 -9.73 2.09 -19.43
CA ALA A 668 -10.30 3.08 -20.34
C ALA A 668 -11.65 3.58 -19.82
N THR A 669 -11.84 4.88 -19.86
CA THR A 669 -13.10 5.54 -19.51
C THR A 669 -14.08 5.49 -20.67
N LYS A 670 -15.35 5.81 -20.42
CA LYS A 670 -16.34 6.00 -21.49
C LYS A 670 -15.93 7.11 -22.47
N TYR A 671 -15.17 8.09 -22.04
CA TYR A 671 -14.70 9.19 -22.87
C TYR A 671 -13.58 8.77 -23.81
N ASP A 672 -12.67 7.88 -23.40
CA ASP A 672 -11.66 7.30 -24.28
C ASP A 672 -12.28 6.49 -25.43
N VAL A 673 -13.43 5.83 -25.15
CA VAL A 673 -14.11 4.95 -26.10
C VAL A 673 -15.08 5.70 -27.00
N TRP A 674 -15.81 6.69 -26.47
CA TRP A 674 -16.93 7.36 -27.12
C TRP A 674 -16.66 8.80 -27.52
N GLY A 675 -15.59 9.42 -27.00
CA GLY A 675 -15.30 10.84 -27.11
C GLY A 675 -16.04 11.69 -26.09
N ASN A 676 -15.60 12.91 -26.00
CA ASN A 676 -16.10 13.91 -25.06
C ASN A 676 -16.54 15.17 -25.82
N TYR A 677 -17.43 15.95 -25.20
CA TYR A 677 -17.79 17.28 -25.60
C TYR A 677 -17.38 18.27 -24.54
N LEU A 678 -16.69 19.35 -24.96
CA LEU A 678 -16.25 20.37 -24.04
C LEU A 678 -17.32 21.46 -23.92
N LEU A 679 -17.57 21.94 -22.70
CA LEU A 679 -18.36 23.16 -22.50
C LEU A 679 -17.46 24.34 -22.89
N GLY A 680 -17.68 24.90 -24.07
CA GLY A 680 -16.90 26.01 -24.60
C GLY A 680 -17.69 27.31 -24.59
N SER A 681 -16.98 28.42 -24.70
CA SER A 681 -17.52 29.75 -24.96
C SER A 681 -17.63 30.05 -26.47
N ASP A 682 -17.39 29.05 -27.33
CA ASP A 682 -17.39 29.24 -28.76
C ASP A 682 -18.79 29.50 -29.27
N THR A 683 -18.91 30.40 -30.23
CA THR A 683 -20.17 30.75 -30.81
C THR A 683 -20.14 30.55 -32.33
N TYR A 684 -21.20 29.92 -32.86
CA TYR A 684 -21.45 29.81 -34.26
C TYR A 684 -22.79 30.50 -34.62
N ASN A 685 -22.76 31.49 -35.50
CA ASN A 685 -23.92 32.32 -35.80
C ASN A 685 -24.61 32.94 -34.58
N GLY A 686 -23.84 33.37 -33.56
CA GLY A 686 -24.37 33.95 -32.32
C GLY A 686 -24.97 32.96 -31.34
N ASN A 687 -24.91 31.65 -31.59
CA ASN A 687 -25.33 30.60 -30.65
C ASN A 687 -24.10 29.91 -30.08
N THR A 688 -24.12 29.64 -28.78
CA THR A 688 -23.09 28.82 -28.13
C THR A 688 -23.09 27.43 -28.71
N VAL A 689 -21.95 26.95 -29.14
CA VAL A 689 -21.77 25.58 -29.65
C VAL A 689 -20.99 24.78 -28.62
N ILE A 690 -21.26 23.48 -28.54
CA ILE A 690 -20.52 22.53 -27.70
C ILE A 690 -19.53 21.83 -28.65
N PRO A 691 -18.24 22.20 -28.63
CA PRO A 691 -17.24 21.57 -29.46
C PRO A 691 -16.96 20.12 -29.00
N ILE A 692 -16.54 19.29 -29.96
CA ILE A 692 -15.94 18.01 -29.67
C ILE A 692 -14.58 18.27 -28.99
N ASP A 693 -14.20 17.41 -28.08
CA ASP A 693 -12.83 17.39 -27.53
C ASP A 693 -11.86 16.95 -28.63
N PHE A 694 -11.12 17.90 -29.18
CA PHE A 694 -10.11 17.66 -30.21
C PHE A 694 -8.76 17.20 -29.62
N GLU A 695 -8.57 17.33 -28.34
CA GLU A 695 -7.38 16.82 -27.67
C GLU A 695 -7.32 15.29 -27.73
N ASN A 696 -8.46 14.62 -27.54
CA ASN A 696 -8.53 13.16 -27.46
C ASN A 696 -9.45 12.55 -28.50
N MET A 697 -8.89 11.83 -29.47
CA MET A 697 -9.66 11.08 -30.46
C MET A 697 -10.28 9.83 -29.83
N PRO A 698 -11.59 9.59 -29.90
CA PRO A 698 -12.22 8.40 -29.37
C PRO A 698 -11.74 7.13 -30.08
N ASN A 699 -11.43 6.07 -29.30
CA ASN A 699 -11.01 4.77 -29.81
C ASN A 699 -11.94 3.65 -29.35
N ASN A 700 -12.72 3.09 -30.23
CA ASN A 700 -13.64 1.97 -29.94
C ASN A 700 -12.95 0.59 -29.86
N ASN A 701 -11.67 0.50 -30.20
CA ASN A 701 -10.88 -0.73 -30.23
C ASN A 701 -9.86 -0.82 -29.10
N ILE A 702 -10.17 -0.26 -27.94
CA ILE A 702 -9.32 -0.34 -26.76
C ILE A 702 -9.43 -1.75 -26.14
N ASP A 703 -8.32 -2.50 -26.12
CA ASP A 703 -8.24 -3.78 -25.47
C ASP A 703 -8.07 -3.61 -23.94
N PRO A 704 -8.64 -4.49 -23.12
CA PRO A 704 -8.46 -4.43 -21.69
C PRO A 704 -7.04 -4.84 -21.26
N ILE A 705 -6.56 -4.23 -20.17
CA ILE A 705 -5.31 -4.64 -19.54
C ILE A 705 -5.40 -6.11 -19.14
N THR A 706 -4.39 -6.88 -19.51
CA THR A 706 -4.36 -8.31 -19.23
C THR A 706 -3.13 -8.65 -18.39
N THR A 707 -3.35 -9.13 -17.17
CA THR A 707 -2.29 -9.62 -16.27
C THR A 707 -2.24 -11.14 -16.31
N THR A 708 -1.17 -11.72 -16.84
CA THR A 708 -0.92 -13.17 -16.84
C THR A 708 0.22 -13.48 -15.88
N GLN A 709 0.02 -14.45 -14.99
CA GLN A 709 1.01 -14.78 -13.97
C GLN A 709 1.21 -16.28 -13.82
N TRP A 710 2.49 -16.68 -13.69
CA TRP A 710 2.97 -18.00 -13.31
C TRP A 710 3.63 -17.92 -11.93
N ASN A 711 3.41 -18.92 -11.10
CA ASN A 711 4.04 -19.02 -9.79
C ASN A 711 4.41 -20.47 -9.50
N VAL A 712 5.63 -20.68 -8.98
CA VAL A 712 6.08 -21.97 -8.44
C VAL A 712 6.58 -21.74 -7.03
N GLY A 713 6.03 -22.49 -6.09
CA GLY A 713 6.34 -22.35 -4.67
C GLY A 713 6.81 -23.65 -4.03
N LEU A 714 7.58 -23.51 -2.97
CA LEU A 714 8.15 -24.58 -2.18
C LEU A 714 7.94 -24.30 -0.69
N ASP A 715 7.28 -25.23 0.03
CA ASP A 715 7.01 -25.11 1.45
C ASP A 715 7.70 -26.25 2.21
N PHE A 716 8.42 -25.92 3.29
CA PHE A 716 9.02 -26.86 4.22
C PHE A 716 8.78 -26.48 5.67
N GLY A 717 8.54 -27.48 6.51
CA GLY A 717 8.57 -27.41 7.96
C GLY A 717 9.49 -28.46 8.53
N LEU A 718 10.37 -28.06 9.43
CA LEU A 718 11.43 -28.91 9.95
C LEU A 718 11.49 -28.84 11.48
N TRP A 719 11.85 -29.99 12.13
CA TRP A 719 12.12 -30.12 13.56
C TRP A 719 10.95 -29.69 14.47
N ASN A 720 9.75 -30.20 14.21
CA ASN A 720 8.49 -29.82 14.89
C ASN A 720 8.15 -28.33 14.64
N ASN A 721 8.25 -27.89 13.40
CA ASN A 721 8.03 -26.51 12.93
C ASN A 721 8.90 -25.45 13.62
N ARG A 722 10.09 -25.85 14.09
CA ARG A 722 11.07 -24.89 14.59
C ARG A 722 11.73 -24.10 13.47
N LEU A 723 11.76 -24.66 12.29
CA LEU A 723 12.13 -23.98 11.07
C LEU A 723 11.02 -24.15 10.05
N SER A 724 10.42 -23.06 9.62
CA SER A 724 9.44 -23.03 8.52
C SER A 724 10.00 -22.17 7.40
N PHE A 725 9.95 -22.70 6.21
CA PHE A 725 10.45 -22.07 4.98
C PHE A 725 9.33 -22.04 3.95
N GLN A 726 9.14 -20.88 3.31
CA GLN A 726 8.29 -20.70 2.15
C GLN A 726 9.05 -19.90 1.10
N GLY A 727 9.24 -20.46 -0.07
CA GLY A 727 9.86 -19.82 -1.21
C GLY A 727 8.91 -19.80 -2.41
N ASP A 728 8.84 -18.70 -3.13
CA ASP A 728 8.04 -18.55 -4.35
C ASP A 728 8.91 -17.94 -5.46
N TRP A 729 8.82 -18.46 -6.65
CA TRP A 729 9.29 -17.84 -7.88
C TRP A 729 8.08 -17.45 -8.71
N TYR A 730 8.10 -16.23 -9.29
CA TYR A 730 7.00 -15.72 -10.09
C TYR A 730 7.47 -15.02 -11.36
N TYR A 731 6.59 -15.06 -12.36
CA TYR A 731 6.68 -14.32 -13.60
C TYR A 731 5.30 -13.74 -13.87
N LYS A 732 5.20 -12.40 -13.95
CA LYS A 732 3.98 -11.63 -14.10
C LYS A 732 4.11 -10.71 -15.30
N GLN A 733 3.30 -10.94 -16.32
CA GLN A 733 3.24 -10.15 -17.54
C GLN A 733 1.96 -9.31 -17.51
N VAL A 734 2.08 -8.04 -17.78
CA VAL A 734 0.98 -7.08 -17.89
C VAL A 734 1.00 -6.50 -19.28
N ASP A 735 0.00 -6.83 -20.06
CA ASP A 735 -0.15 -6.42 -21.46
C ASP A 735 -1.31 -5.43 -21.61
N ASN A 736 -1.31 -4.70 -22.73
CA ASN A 736 -2.37 -3.80 -23.13
C ASN A 736 -2.62 -2.67 -22.11
N GLN A 737 -1.56 -2.08 -21.57
CA GLN A 737 -1.71 -0.91 -20.68
C GLN A 737 -2.10 0.31 -21.49
N LEU A 738 -3.02 1.10 -20.94
CA LEU A 738 -3.54 2.30 -21.56
C LEU A 738 -2.42 3.36 -21.68
N SER A 739 -2.28 3.91 -22.86
CA SER A 739 -1.36 4.99 -23.20
C SER A 739 -1.98 5.85 -24.29
N SER A 740 -1.31 6.86 -24.78
CA SER A 740 -1.73 7.65 -25.94
C SER A 740 -0.63 7.73 -26.99
N ILE A 741 -1.01 7.88 -28.23
CA ILE A 741 -0.14 8.18 -29.36
C ILE A 741 -0.50 9.57 -29.87
N GLU A 742 0.51 10.42 -30.06
CA GLU A 742 0.33 11.73 -30.67
C GLU A 742 0.00 11.59 -32.15
N LEU A 743 -0.94 12.38 -32.61
CA LEU A 743 -1.37 12.39 -34.00
C LEU A 743 -0.77 13.61 -34.72
N ALA A 744 -0.55 13.44 -36.03
CA ALA A 744 -0.13 14.56 -36.84
C ALA A 744 -1.27 15.59 -36.97
N ASP A 745 -0.98 16.89 -36.95
CA ASP A 745 -1.93 18.02 -36.92
C ASP A 745 -3.04 17.95 -37.97
N HIS A 746 -2.77 17.31 -39.11
CA HIS A 746 -3.78 17.17 -40.16
C HIS A 746 -4.92 16.18 -39.83
N ASN A 747 -4.80 15.40 -38.74
CA ASN A 747 -5.88 14.49 -38.30
C ASN A 747 -6.98 15.23 -37.54
N GLY A 748 -6.75 16.47 -37.13
CA GLY A 748 -7.71 17.28 -36.38
C GLY A 748 -7.92 16.85 -34.94
N PHE A 749 -7.10 15.90 -34.41
CA PHE A 749 -7.01 15.52 -33.01
C PHE A 749 -5.54 15.46 -32.62
N ASP A 750 -5.25 15.80 -31.39
CA ASP A 750 -3.88 15.86 -30.91
C ASP A 750 -3.37 14.43 -30.58
N LYS A 751 -4.17 13.59 -29.92
CA LYS A 751 -3.77 12.24 -29.51
C LYS A 751 -4.92 11.24 -29.60
N VAL A 752 -4.57 9.95 -29.64
CA VAL A 752 -5.51 8.82 -29.60
C VAL A 752 -5.11 7.85 -28.48
N PRO A 753 -6.03 7.46 -27.57
CA PRO A 753 -5.76 6.44 -26.58
C PRO A 753 -5.51 5.07 -27.25
N THR A 754 -4.47 4.39 -26.80
CA THR A 754 -4.03 3.08 -27.28
C THR A 754 -3.72 2.14 -26.12
N THR A 755 -3.59 0.84 -26.40
CA THR A 755 -3.25 -0.18 -25.41
C THR A 755 -1.99 -0.94 -25.80
N GLU A 756 -0.96 -0.21 -26.21
CA GLU A 756 0.27 -0.80 -26.75
C GLU A 756 1.44 -0.91 -25.78
N VAL A 757 1.25 -0.65 -24.49
CA VAL A 757 2.31 -0.78 -23.48
C VAL A 757 2.26 -2.14 -22.79
N SER A 758 3.42 -2.78 -22.65
CA SER A 758 3.55 -4.05 -21.93
C SER A 758 4.77 -4.06 -21.00
N LEU A 759 4.59 -4.68 -19.84
CA LEU A 759 5.58 -4.78 -18.78
C LEU A 759 5.63 -6.20 -18.23
N VAL A 760 6.81 -6.67 -17.88
CA VAL A 760 7.02 -7.95 -17.18
C VAL A 760 7.66 -7.69 -15.82
N ASN A 761 7.11 -8.27 -14.77
CA ASN A 761 7.71 -8.38 -13.45
C ASN A 761 8.08 -9.84 -13.17
N TYR A 762 9.30 -10.10 -12.74
CA TYR A 762 9.72 -11.43 -12.34
C TYR A 762 10.62 -11.37 -11.11
N GLY A 763 10.58 -12.41 -10.31
CA GLY A 763 11.35 -12.40 -9.08
C GLY A 763 11.19 -13.62 -8.20
N MET A 764 11.76 -13.50 -7.01
CA MET A 764 11.76 -14.53 -5.99
C MET A 764 11.33 -13.93 -4.64
N GLU A 765 10.54 -14.67 -3.91
CA GLU A 765 10.12 -14.36 -2.55
C GLU A 765 10.58 -15.46 -1.61
N LEU A 766 11.06 -15.07 -0.44
CA LEU A 766 11.44 -16.00 0.62
C LEU A 766 10.87 -15.53 1.94
N ALA A 767 10.24 -16.44 2.68
CA ALA A 767 9.83 -16.22 4.06
C ALA A 767 10.37 -17.37 4.92
N LEU A 768 11.01 -17.01 6.03
CA LEU A 768 11.62 -17.93 6.97
C LEU A 768 11.16 -17.60 8.39
N VAL A 769 10.71 -18.62 9.11
CA VAL A 769 10.36 -18.53 10.54
C VAL A 769 11.24 -19.50 11.32
N VAL A 770 11.97 -18.99 12.31
CA VAL A 770 12.88 -19.77 13.16
C VAL A 770 12.46 -19.67 14.62
N ARG A 771 12.25 -20.83 15.26
CA ARG A 771 11.89 -20.95 16.67
C ARG A 771 12.95 -21.77 17.40
N PRO A 772 14.01 -21.13 17.92
CA PRO A 772 15.17 -21.86 18.44
C PRO A 772 14.90 -22.63 19.74
N PHE A 773 13.96 -22.18 20.57
CA PHE A 773 13.68 -22.80 21.86
C PHE A 773 12.61 -23.90 21.77
N ARG A 774 12.66 -24.87 22.68
CA ARG A 774 11.65 -25.92 22.78
C ARG A 774 10.36 -25.39 23.42
N PRO A 775 9.17 -25.90 23.08
CA PRO A 775 7.87 -25.41 23.59
C PRO A 775 7.74 -25.41 25.13
N LYS A 776 8.54 -26.21 25.84
CA LYS A 776 8.53 -26.31 27.32
C LYS A 776 9.59 -25.40 28.00
N SER A 777 10.31 -24.60 27.24
CA SER A 777 11.29 -23.66 27.78
C SER A 777 10.62 -22.45 28.39
N ASN A 778 11.25 -21.85 29.43
CA ASN A 778 10.84 -20.51 29.92
C ASN A 778 11.14 -19.40 28.92
N TRP A 779 11.95 -19.69 27.92
CA TRP A 779 12.26 -18.80 26.80
C TRP A 779 11.47 -19.23 25.57
N SER A 780 10.80 -18.29 24.93
CA SER A 780 10.23 -18.41 23.60
C SER A 780 10.80 -17.33 22.71
N MET A 781 11.19 -17.69 21.50
CA MET A 781 11.73 -16.75 20.52
C MET A 781 11.22 -17.14 19.15
N ASP A 782 10.58 -16.19 18.48
CA ASP A 782 10.18 -16.31 17.08
C ASP A 782 10.96 -15.27 16.27
N ILE A 783 11.75 -15.74 15.33
CA ILE A 783 12.47 -14.91 14.36
C ILE A 783 11.76 -15.11 13.02
N MET A 784 11.18 -14.06 12.49
CA MET A 784 10.54 -14.05 11.19
C MET A 784 11.35 -13.13 10.28
N THR A 785 11.79 -13.65 9.16
CA THR A 785 12.46 -12.84 8.14
C THR A 785 11.89 -13.17 6.78
N ASN A 786 11.79 -12.15 5.95
CA ASN A 786 11.41 -12.30 4.57
C ASN A 786 12.23 -11.36 3.69
N PHE A 787 12.40 -11.75 2.45
CA PHE A 787 12.92 -10.86 1.43
C PHE A 787 12.35 -11.20 0.06
N THR A 788 12.31 -10.20 -0.79
CA THR A 788 11.81 -10.28 -2.15
C THR A 788 12.82 -9.63 -3.07
N ILE A 789 13.15 -10.32 -4.13
CA ILE A 789 13.90 -9.77 -5.26
C ILE A 789 12.91 -9.60 -6.39
N ASN A 790 12.72 -8.38 -6.86
CA ASN A 790 11.86 -8.06 -7.99
C ASN A 790 12.66 -7.37 -9.10
N ARG A 791 12.32 -7.69 -10.34
CA ARG A 791 12.79 -6.98 -11.54
C ARG A 791 11.61 -6.73 -12.45
N ASP A 792 11.55 -5.53 -12.97
CA ASP A 792 10.60 -5.10 -13.98
C ASP A 792 11.33 -4.83 -15.30
N VAL A 793 10.67 -5.13 -16.41
CA VAL A 793 11.23 -4.93 -17.76
C VAL A 793 10.12 -4.49 -18.71
N MET A 794 10.33 -3.38 -19.40
CA MET A 794 9.46 -2.91 -20.48
C MET A 794 9.62 -3.80 -21.70
N THR A 795 8.52 -4.36 -22.21
CA THR A 795 8.53 -5.30 -23.33
C THR A 795 7.86 -4.78 -24.61
N LYS A 796 6.97 -3.79 -24.47
CA LYS A 796 6.33 -3.10 -25.59
C LYS A 796 6.11 -1.64 -25.22
N LEU A 797 6.27 -0.75 -26.18
CA LEU A 797 5.98 0.69 -26.11
C LEU A 797 5.03 1.08 -27.27
N PRO A 798 4.27 2.19 -27.15
CA PRO A 798 3.37 2.67 -28.17
C PRO A 798 4.10 2.97 -29.48
N ASP A 799 3.39 2.82 -30.61
CA ASP A 799 3.88 3.14 -31.95
C ASP A 799 5.22 2.44 -32.30
N GLU A 800 5.40 1.20 -31.81
CA GLU A 800 6.64 0.42 -31.98
C GLU A 800 7.91 1.15 -31.53
N ALA A 801 7.78 2.19 -30.72
CA ALA A 801 8.89 2.97 -30.20
C ALA A 801 9.86 2.08 -29.41
N ARG A 802 11.16 2.34 -29.53
CA ARG A 802 12.18 1.65 -28.74
C ARG A 802 12.47 2.37 -27.42
N MET A 803 12.20 3.67 -27.39
CA MET A 803 12.46 4.54 -26.26
C MET A 803 11.52 5.74 -26.30
N ILE A 804 10.96 6.10 -25.16
CA ILE A 804 10.16 7.32 -24.95
C ILE A 804 10.76 8.04 -23.76
N ILE A 805 11.09 9.32 -23.92
CA ILE A 805 11.66 10.16 -22.89
C ILE A 805 10.55 11.02 -22.31
N ASN A 806 10.36 10.95 -21.00
CA ASN A 806 9.54 11.92 -20.27
C ASN A 806 10.47 12.96 -19.64
N SER A 807 10.59 14.10 -20.29
CA SER A 807 11.50 15.18 -19.87
C SER A 807 11.11 15.81 -18.53
N LYS A 808 9.82 15.87 -18.21
CA LYS A 808 9.32 16.46 -16.95
C LYS A 808 9.59 15.55 -15.74
N ALA A 809 9.51 14.23 -15.92
CA ALA A 809 9.76 13.26 -14.84
C ALA A 809 11.21 12.76 -14.78
N GLU A 810 12.08 13.22 -15.69
CA GLU A 810 13.49 12.80 -15.77
C GLU A 810 13.67 11.26 -15.87
N VAL A 811 12.68 10.62 -16.47
CA VAL A 811 12.57 9.16 -16.61
C VAL A 811 12.48 8.80 -18.07
N VAL A 812 13.05 7.66 -18.40
CA VAL A 812 12.97 7.08 -19.76
C VAL A 812 12.34 5.69 -19.71
N ASN A 813 11.39 5.47 -20.61
CA ASN A 813 10.85 4.16 -20.92
C ASN A 813 11.58 3.60 -22.15
N LYS A 814 12.36 2.56 -21.96
CA LYS A 814 13.11 1.90 -23.02
C LYS A 814 12.86 0.41 -23.00
N LEU A 815 12.69 -0.18 -24.17
CA LEU A 815 12.55 -1.65 -24.31
C LEU A 815 13.76 -2.36 -23.68
N GLY A 816 13.48 -3.36 -22.83
CA GLY A 816 14.50 -4.13 -22.12
C GLY A 816 15.05 -3.47 -20.86
N SER A 817 14.64 -2.25 -20.53
CA SER A 817 15.00 -1.52 -19.31
C SER A 817 13.86 -1.55 -18.28
N ASN A 818 14.18 -1.15 -17.04
CA ASN A 818 13.16 -0.99 -16.00
C ASN A 818 12.19 0.13 -16.36
N ALA A 819 10.98 0.05 -15.85
CA ALA A 819 9.92 1.03 -16.07
C ALA A 819 10.27 2.43 -15.52
N MET A 820 11.03 2.49 -14.42
CA MET A 820 11.43 3.72 -13.73
C MET A 820 12.96 3.90 -13.81
N SER A 821 13.49 3.90 -15.03
CA SER A 821 14.91 4.15 -15.27
C SER A 821 15.20 5.64 -15.26
N ASN A 822 16.13 6.09 -14.41
CA ASN A 822 16.58 7.47 -14.42
C ASN A 822 17.38 7.76 -15.70
N PHE A 823 17.13 8.91 -16.32
CA PHE A 823 17.78 9.34 -17.56
C PHE A 823 18.56 10.62 -17.29
N LEU A 824 19.87 10.47 -17.05
CA LEU A 824 20.72 11.48 -16.44
C LEU A 824 21.98 11.76 -17.25
N TYR A 825 22.47 12.99 -17.19
CA TYR A 825 23.83 13.32 -17.62
C TYR A 825 24.85 12.63 -16.70
N VAL A 826 25.84 11.99 -17.30
CA VAL A 826 26.91 11.30 -16.54
C VAL A 826 27.97 12.32 -16.13
N TYR A 827 27.93 12.73 -14.88
CA TYR A 827 28.89 13.65 -14.26
C TYR A 827 30.22 12.92 -14.00
N LYS A 828 31.35 13.55 -14.38
CA LYS A 828 32.72 13.01 -14.24
C LYS A 828 33.65 13.90 -13.40
N GLY A 829 33.20 15.07 -12.95
CA GLY A 829 33.99 16.02 -12.20
C GLY A 829 33.83 17.45 -12.72
N VAL A 830 34.78 18.30 -12.47
CA VAL A 830 34.78 19.72 -12.82
C VAL A 830 36.00 20.05 -13.71
N TYR A 831 35.85 20.87 -14.72
CA TYR A 831 36.98 21.38 -15.50
C TYR A 831 37.88 22.23 -14.61
N ALA A 832 39.11 21.79 -14.37
CA ALA A 832 40.07 22.54 -13.53
C ALA A 832 40.50 23.84 -14.15
N THR A 833 40.76 23.80 -15.47
CA THR A 833 41.19 24.97 -16.27
C THR A 833 40.47 25.02 -17.62
N ASP A 834 40.47 26.16 -18.28
CA ASP A 834 39.91 26.32 -19.62
C ASP A 834 40.57 25.42 -20.68
N ALA A 835 41.80 25.02 -20.45
CA ALA A 835 42.55 24.15 -21.36
C ALA A 835 42.07 22.66 -21.29
N ASP A 836 41.36 22.30 -20.23
CA ASP A 836 40.83 20.95 -20.04
C ASP A 836 39.48 20.72 -20.77
N VAL A 837 38.86 21.82 -21.26
CA VAL A 837 37.61 21.76 -22.01
C VAL A 837 37.88 21.21 -23.42
N PRO A 838 37.22 20.16 -23.86
CA PRO A 838 37.37 19.58 -25.20
C PRO A 838 37.07 20.62 -26.29
N VAL A 839 37.84 20.54 -27.39
CA VAL A 839 37.68 21.36 -28.59
C VAL A 839 37.41 20.47 -29.77
N ASP A 840 36.35 20.75 -30.51
CA ASP A 840 36.05 20.05 -31.75
C ASP A 840 37.18 20.30 -32.80
N PRO A 841 37.84 19.25 -33.22
CA PRO A 841 38.94 19.40 -34.17
C PRO A 841 38.49 19.82 -35.56
N ALA A 842 37.22 19.65 -35.90
CA ALA A 842 36.66 20.04 -37.18
C ALA A 842 36.32 21.54 -37.27
N THR A 843 35.77 22.08 -36.20
CA THR A 843 35.33 23.49 -36.16
C THR A 843 36.23 24.42 -35.37
N GLY A 844 37.10 23.89 -34.50
CA GLY A 844 37.92 24.65 -33.56
C GLY A 844 37.10 25.26 -32.39
N LEU A 845 35.84 24.94 -32.25
CA LEU A 845 34.99 25.43 -31.18
C LEU A 845 35.10 24.54 -29.93
N ARG A 846 35.01 25.14 -28.76
CA ARG A 846 34.95 24.40 -27.48
C ARG A 846 33.63 23.67 -27.36
N LEU A 847 33.64 22.62 -26.55
CA LEU A 847 32.42 21.93 -26.09
C LEU A 847 31.41 22.97 -25.59
N ARG A 848 30.13 22.78 -25.93
CA ARG A 848 29.05 23.68 -25.56
C ARG A 848 27.82 22.91 -25.13
N VAL A 849 26.90 23.57 -24.39
CA VAL A 849 25.57 23.02 -24.13
C VAL A 849 24.68 23.28 -25.36
N GLY A 850 23.84 22.33 -25.68
CA GLY A 850 22.80 22.40 -26.70
C GLY A 850 21.40 22.41 -26.09
N GLY A 851 20.38 22.37 -26.96
CA GLY A 851 18.98 22.26 -26.58
C GLY A 851 18.13 23.40 -27.10
N GLU A 852 16.83 23.32 -26.84
CA GLU A 852 15.88 24.35 -27.31
C GLU A 852 16.22 25.74 -26.73
N GLY A 853 16.27 26.74 -27.61
CA GLY A 853 16.57 28.13 -27.23
C GLY A 853 18.05 28.44 -26.97
N VAL A 854 18.98 27.47 -27.09
CA VAL A 854 20.43 27.72 -26.89
C VAL A 854 21.11 27.91 -28.24
N SER A 855 21.49 29.15 -28.57
CA SER A 855 22.25 29.46 -29.77
C SER A 855 23.74 29.18 -29.62
N ALA A 856 24.38 28.72 -30.71
CA ALA A 856 25.85 28.62 -30.78
C ALA A 856 26.56 30.01 -30.72
N ASP A 857 25.83 31.08 -31.00
CA ASP A 857 26.38 32.46 -30.89
C ASP A 857 26.40 32.97 -29.44
N ASN A 858 25.77 32.23 -28.50
CA ASN A 858 25.79 32.62 -27.10
C ASN A 858 27.11 32.21 -26.44
N PRO A 859 27.95 33.19 -26.02
CA PRO A 859 29.24 32.89 -25.39
C PRO A 859 29.10 32.09 -24.08
N ASN A 860 27.97 32.22 -23.39
CA ASN A 860 27.72 31.50 -22.16
C ASN A 860 27.30 30.01 -22.37
N ALA A 861 27.12 29.58 -23.61
CA ALA A 861 26.83 28.16 -23.93
C ALA A 861 28.08 27.28 -23.92
N TYR A 862 29.28 27.87 -24.00
CA TYR A 862 30.55 27.14 -24.06
C TYR A 862 31.10 26.86 -22.67
N PHE A 863 31.54 25.60 -22.44
CA PHE A 863 32.10 25.21 -21.15
C PHE A 863 33.44 25.90 -20.89
N LYS A 864 33.75 26.14 -19.61
CA LYS A 864 34.98 26.72 -19.11
C LYS A 864 35.41 26.12 -17.78
N ALA A 865 36.52 26.61 -17.23
CA ALA A 865 36.99 26.26 -15.88
C ALA A 865 35.88 26.47 -14.83
N GLY A 866 35.65 25.49 -13.96
CA GLY A 866 34.62 25.48 -12.94
C GLY A 866 33.29 24.88 -13.37
N ASP A 867 33.09 24.55 -14.63
CA ASP A 867 31.89 23.91 -15.13
C ASP A 867 31.90 22.37 -14.92
N PRO A 868 30.73 21.71 -14.86
CA PRO A 868 30.66 20.27 -14.75
C PRO A 868 31.21 19.57 -16.01
N ILE A 869 31.91 18.49 -15.83
CA ILE A 869 32.29 17.56 -16.91
C ILE A 869 31.17 16.55 -17.09
N TRP A 870 30.33 16.78 -18.08
CA TRP A 870 29.37 15.75 -18.52
C TRP A 870 29.94 14.93 -19.67
N ALA A 871 29.56 13.64 -19.71
CA ALA A 871 29.98 12.76 -20.78
C ALA A 871 29.29 13.16 -22.09
N ASP A 872 30.04 13.54 -23.10
CA ASP A 872 29.59 13.59 -24.49
C ASP A 872 29.56 12.15 -25.02
N LEU A 873 28.34 11.58 -25.14
CA LEU A 873 28.15 10.16 -25.48
C LEU A 873 28.11 9.90 -26.97
N ASN A 874 27.74 10.88 -27.75
CA ASN A 874 27.63 10.80 -29.21
C ASN A 874 28.90 11.36 -29.93
N GLY A 875 29.73 12.15 -29.22
CA GLY A 875 30.99 12.70 -29.70
C GLY A 875 30.80 13.90 -30.63
N ASP A 876 29.69 14.62 -30.55
CA ASP A 876 29.39 15.77 -31.42
C ASP A 876 29.83 17.13 -30.83
N TYR A 877 30.46 17.14 -29.67
CA TYR A 877 30.90 18.33 -28.92
C TYR A 877 29.75 19.27 -28.50
N VAL A 878 28.55 18.75 -28.42
CA VAL A 878 27.35 19.46 -27.94
C VAL A 878 26.67 18.63 -26.88
N ILE A 879 26.62 19.08 -25.65
CA ILE A 879 25.90 18.39 -24.55
C ILE A 879 24.41 18.68 -24.63
N ASP A 880 23.63 17.68 -25.03
CA ASP A 880 22.17 17.78 -25.14
C ASP A 880 21.48 16.49 -24.61
N GLU A 881 20.18 16.33 -24.85
CA GLU A 881 19.42 15.15 -24.39
C GLU A 881 19.98 13.80 -24.89
N LYS A 882 20.77 13.78 -25.97
CA LYS A 882 21.39 12.57 -26.52
C LYS A 882 22.59 12.08 -25.69
N ASP A 883 23.11 12.94 -24.80
CA ASP A 883 24.23 12.64 -23.90
C ASP A 883 23.79 12.13 -22.54
N LYS A 884 22.50 11.99 -22.34
CA LYS A 884 21.98 11.33 -21.16
C LYS A 884 22.07 9.80 -21.29
N ALA A 885 22.33 9.16 -20.17
CA ALA A 885 22.38 7.71 -20.04
C ALA A 885 21.34 7.21 -19.05
N ILE A 886 20.93 5.95 -19.22
CA ILE A 886 20.13 5.27 -18.21
C ILE A 886 21.04 4.88 -17.05
N VAL A 887 20.86 5.52 -15.88
CA VAL A 887 21.68 5.30 -14.69
C VAL A 887 20.77 5.12 -13.47
N GLY A 888 20.90 3.97 -12.82
CA GLY A 888 20.15 3.67 -11.61
C GLY A 888 18.68 3.33 -11.86
N ASN A 889 18.00 3.02 -10.76
CA ASN A 889 16.59 2.66 -10.73
C ASN A 889 15.96 3.16 -9.43
N SER A 890 14.91 3.96 -9.53
CA SER A 890 14.18 4.48 -8.36
C SER A 890 13.35 3.40 -7.65
N GLN A 891 13.04 2.29 -8.32
CA GLN A 891 12.35 1.16 -7.71
C GLN A 891 13.33 0.22 -6.99
N PRO A 892 13.03 -0.20 -5.73
CA PRO A 892 13.91 -1.10 -5.01
C PRO A 892 13.95 -2.48 -5.66
N ARG A 893 15.15 -3.02 -5.88
CA ARG A 893 15.33 -4.41 -6.37
C ARG A 893 15.17 -5.45 -5.28
N VAL A 894 15.50 -5.10 -4.02
CA VAL A 894 15.39 -6.00 -2.88
C VAL A 894 14.67 -5.28 -1.75
N ILE A 895 13.61 -5.89 -1.29
CA ILE A 895 12.86 -5.44 -0.11
C ILE A 895 12.70 -6.60 0.87
N GLY A 896 12.61 -6.30 2.15
CA GLY A 896 12.39 -7.33 3.14
C GLY A 896 12.24 -6.80 4.54
N GLY A 897 12.19 -7.73 5.48
CA GLY A 897 12.10 -7.39 6.88
C GLY A 897 12.51 -8.50 7.83
N LEU A 898 12.75 -8.10 9.06
CA LEU A 898 13.13 -8.96 10.17
C LEU A 898 12.28 -8.61 11.38
N SER A 899 11.60 -9.59 11.96
CA SER A 899 10.89 -9.44 13.22
C SER A 899 11.40 -10.46 14.23
N VAL A 900 11.64 -10.04 15.45
CA VAL A 900 12.06 -10.89 16.57
C VAL A 900 11.09 -10.69 17.72
N ASN A 901 10.43 -11.76 18.15
CA ASN A 901 9.61 -11.78 19.34
C ASN A 901 10.29 -12.68 20.36
N LEU A 902 10.87 -12.08 21.38
CA LEU A 902 11.56 -12.76 22.48
C LEU A 902 10.72 -12.66 23.75
N ARG A 903 10.37 -13.80 24.31
CA ARG A 903 9.61 -13.88 25.57
C ARG A 903 10.38 -14.68 26.61
N TYR A 904 10.43 -14.15 27.81
CA TYR A 904 10.95 -14.84 29.00
C TYR A 904 9.94 -14.71 30.13
N LYS A 905 9.26 -15.81 30.48
CA LYS A 905 8.15 -15.81 31.45
C LYS A 905 7.13 -14.70 31.06
N ASN A 906 6.97 -13.70 31.95
CA ASN A 906 6.01 -12.59 31.80
C ASN A 906 6.61 -11.36 31.08
N LEU A 907 7.89 -11.41 30.68
CA LEU A 907 8.53 -10.33 29.96
C LEU A 907 8.59 -10.67 28.47
N ALA A 908 8.14 -9.77 27.64
CA ALA A 908 8.27 -9.90 26.19
C ALA A 908 8.99 -8.67 25.59
N LEU A 909 9.84 -8.93 24.62
CA LEU A 909 10.51 -7.95 23.79
C LEU A 909 10.20 -8.27 22.32
N PHE A 910 9.65 -7.30 21.64
CA PHE A 910 9.37 -7.39 20.23
C PHE A 910 10.20 -6.34 19.46
N THR A 911 10.79 -6.74 18.36
CA THR A 911 11.52 -5.85 17.46
C THR A 911 11.09 -6.14 16.03
N SER A 912 10.82 -5.10 15.26
CA SER A 912 10.48 -5.18 13.84
C SER A 912 11.34 -4.21 13.05
N CYS A 913 11.93 -4.73 11.98
CA CYS A 913 12.78 -3.98 11.06
C CYS A 913 12.33 -4.20 9.64
N SER A 914 12.55 -3.22 8.78
CA SER A 914 12.38 -3.33 7.34
C SER A 914 13.62 -2.81 6.62
N PHE A 915 13.89 -3.31 5.44
CA PHE A 915 15.02 -2.87 4.63
C PHE A 915 14.67 -2.80 3.16
N THR A 916 15.31 -1.86 2.49
CA THR A 916 15.26 -1.68 1.05
C THR A 916 16.69 -1.58 0.56
N LEU A 917 17.05 -2.37 -0.46
CA LEU A 917 18.40 -2.40 -1.00
C LEU A 917 18.38 -2.25 -2.52
N ARG A 918 19.44 -1.71 -3.07
CA ARG A 918 19.63 -1.48 -4.51
C ARG A 918 18.50 -0.60 -5.08
N ARG A 919 18.38 0.56 -4.52
CA ARG A 919 17.53 1.65 -4.95
C ARG A 919 18.39 2.88 -5.15
N ASP A 920 18.20 3.61 -6.23
CA ASP A 920 18.89 4.87 -6.50
C ASP A 920 17.88 6.02 -6.40
N ILE A 921 18.29 7.12 -5.79
CA ILE A 921 17.45 8.31 -5.57
C ILE A 921 18.19 9.52 -6.09
N VAL A 922 17.53 10.35 -6.88
CA VAL A 922 18.03 11.68 -7.22
C VAL A 922 17.71 12.63 -6.07
N ASN A 923 18.74 13.20 -5.45
CA ASN A 923 18.61 14.18 -4.37
C ASN A 923 18.30 15.56 -4.93
N GLN A 924 17.04 15.72 -5.38
CA GLN A 924 16.56 16.97 -5.96
C GLN A 924 16.61 18.15 -4.98
N VAL A 925 16.46 17.88 -3.68
CA VAL A 925 16.55 18.91 -2.63
C VAL A 925 17.94 19.50 -2.58
N LEU A 926 18.98 18.67 -2.65
CA LEU A 926 20.37 19.14 -2.68
C LEU A 926 20.66 19.90 -3.98
N ALA A 927 20.22 19.38 -5.12
CA ALA A 927 20.35 20.03 -6.42
C ALA A 927 19.72 21.44 -6.40
N ASN A 928 18.48 21.56 -5.93
CA ASN A 928 17.78 22.84 -5.81
C ASN A 928 18.47 23.81 -4.83
N ASN A 929 19.02 23.30 -3.71
CA ASN A 929 19.79 24.11 -2.78
C ASN A 929 21.06 24.69 -3.42
N PHE A 930 21.76 23.92 -4.26
CA PHE A 930 22.93 24.38 -4.97
C PHE A 930 22.56 25.33 -6.15
N ALA A 931 21.50 25.01 -6.87
CA ALA A 931 20.99 25.89 -7.92
C ALA A 931 20.60 27.26 -7.38
N SER A 932 20.10 27.37 -6.16
CA SER A 932 19.76 28.64 -5.51
C SER A 932 20.99 29.53 -5.24
N LEU A 933 22.20 28.94 -5.19
CA LEU A 933 23.44 29.72 -5.05
C LEU A 933 23.76 30.52 -6.31
N ASN A 934 23.29 30.05 -7.45
CA ASN A 934 23.49 30.67 -8.76
C ASN A 934 22.29 31.51 -9.21
N ASP A 935 21.29 31.73 -8.36
CA ASP A 935 20.09 32.48 -8.76
C ASP A 935 20.40 33.96 -8.89
N PRO A 936 20.24 34.55 -10.10
CA PRO A 936 20.46 36.00 -10.31
C PRO A 936 19.54 36.90 -9.48
N ASN A 937 18.40 36.39 -9.00
CA ASN A 937 17.47 37.12 -8.15
C ASN A 937 18.04 37.49 -6.76
N ILE A 938 19.18 36.95 -6.39
CA ILE A 938 19.93 37.38 -5.20
C ILE A 938 20.37 38.84 -5.31
N LYS A 939 20.52 39.37 -6.53
CA LYS A 939 20.95 40.75 -6.77
C LYS A 939 19.92 41.84 -6.46
N GLY A 940 18.65 41.58 -6.65
CA GLY A 940 17.59 42.56 -6.43
C GLY A 940 17.12 42.65 -4.98
N GLY A 941 16.74 43.85 -4.51
CA GLY A 941 16.18 44.05 -3.19
C GLY A 941 14.99 43.12 -2.85
N ASP A 942 14.19 42.73 -3.86
CA ASP A 942 13.09 41.80 -3.73
C ASP A 942 13.53 40.32 -3.77
N GLY A 943 14.63 39.98 -4.44
CA GLY A 943 15.13 38.63 -4.60
C GLY A 943 15.51 37.98 -3.27
N MET A 944 16.08 38.74 -2.35
CA MET A 944 16.47 38.27 -1.03
C MET A 944 15.27 37.81 -0.19
N TYR A 945 14.09 38.34 -0.41
CA TYR A 945 12.86 37.99 0.33
C TYR A 945 12.16 36.74 -0.23
N LYS A 946 12.46 36.37 -1.46
CA LYS A 946 11.89 35.21 -2.12
C LYS A 946 12.75 33.96 -1.95
N ASN A 947 14.04 34.13 -1.53
CA ASN A 947 15.00 33.07 -1.56
C ASN A 947 15.02 32.20 -0.30
N ALA A 948 15.32 30.93 -0.52
CA ALA A 948 15.52 29.92 0.50
C ALA A 948 16.71 30.26 1.42
N ALA A 949 16.70 29.71 2.60
CA ALA A 949 17.84 29.69 3.50
C ALA A 949 19.08 29.13 2.80
N LEU A 950 20.23 29.76 3.02
CA LEU A 950 21.48 29.33 2.41
C LEU A 950 22.07 28.12 3.12
N THR A 951 22.50 27.15 2.34
CA THR A 951 23.31 26.02 2.83
C THR A 951 24.75 26.50 3.07
N PRO A 952 25.45 26.07 4.14
CA PRO A 952 26.84 26.39 4.38
C PRO A 952 27.74 25.89 3.23
N ILE A 953 28.30 26.79 2.43
CA ILE A 953 29.17 26.42 1.30
C ILE A 953 30.42 25.70 1.78
N SER A 954 30.92 26.05 2.95
CA SER A 954 32.12 25.44 3.56
C SER A 954 31.98 23.95 3.89
N ALA A 955 30.77 23.43 3.84
CA ALA A 955 30.50 21.99 4.04
C ALA A 955 30.77 21.13 2.78
N TYR A 956 30.98 21.79 1.62
CA TYR A 956 31.13 21.13 0.33
C TYR A 956 32.37 21.62 -0.39
N ASP A 957 33.00 20.78 -1.17
CA ASP A 957 34.21 21.07 -1.93
C ASP A 957 33.86 21.65 -3.32
N PHE A 958 33.58 22.94 -3.36
CA PHE A 958 33.28 23.69 -4.60
C PHE A 958 34.54 24.18 -5.30
N TRP A 959 34.48 24.20 -6.63
CA TRP A 959 35.51 24.80 -7.46
C TRP A 959 35.67 26.30 -7.20
N THR A 960 36.92 26.70 -7.04
CA THR A 960 37.34 28.11 -7.00
C THR A 960 38.64 28.27 -7.76
N PRO A 961 39.06 29.51 -8.15
CA PRO A 961 40.35 29.71 -8.80
C PRO A 961 41.57 29.25 -7.97
N THR A 962 41.40 29.06 -6.67
CA THR A 962 42.44 28.54 -5.75
C THR A 962 42.24 27.06 -5.38
N ASN A 963 41.08 26.48 -5.70
CA ASN A 963 40.75 25.09 -5.52
C ASN A 963 40.16 24.50 -6.81
N THR A 964 41.03 24.18 -7.74
CA THR A 964 40.65 23.79 -9.12
C THR A 964 40.29 22.29 -9.23
N HIS A 965 40.64 21.46 -8.25
CA HIS A 965 40.33 20.02 -8.20
C HIS A 965 39.24 19.75 -7.17
N ALA A 966 38.06 20.26 -7.41
CA ALA A 966 36.91 20.17 -6.52
C ALA A 966 35.90 19.13 -6.99
N ASP A 967 35.08 18.68 -6.02
CA ASP A 967 34.00 17.70 -6.28
C ASP A 967 32.77 18.35 -6.93
N TYR A 968 32.54 19.66 -6.68
CA TYR A 968 31.36 20.42 -7.16
C TYR A 968 31.72 21.58 -8.04
N PRO A 969 30.90 21.91 -9.06
CA PRO A 969 31.09 23.07 -9.95
C PRO A 969 31.14 24.39 -9.21
N ASN A 970 31.55 25.43 -9.93
CA ASN A 970 31.59 26.81 -9.43
C ASN A 970 30.17 27.24 -9.00
N PRO A 971 29.94 27.69 -7.75
CA PRO A 971 28.63 28.10 -7.25
C PRO A 971 28.27 29.54 -7.57
N TYR A 972 29.15 30.28 -8.27
CA TYR A 972 29.01 31.74 -8.37
C TYR A 972 28.90 32.13 -9.80
N ASP A 973 28.87 32.17 -10.75
CA ASP A 973 28.77 32.66 -12.11
C ASP A 973 27.34 32.52 -12.67
N TYR A 974 26.43 33.30 -12.14
CA TYR A 974 25.02 33.16 -12.46
C TYR A 974 24.65 33.38 -13.94
N GLN A 975 25.38 34.29 -14.67
CA GLN A 975 25.08 34.56 -16.09
C GLN A 975 25.40 33.32 -16.95
N HIS A 976 26.54 32.72 -16.69
CA HIS A 976 26.96 31.49 -17.34
C HIS A 976 26.13 30.32 -16.86
N SER A 977 25.91 30.22 -15.55
CA SER A 977 25.14 29.13 -14.93
C SER A 977 23.67 29.15 -15.33
N SER A 978 23.10 30.28 -15.74
CA SER A 978 21.72 30.31 -16.27
C SER A 978 21.57 29.54 -17.58
N VAL A 979 22.65 29.37 -18.34
CA VAL A 979 22.70 28.62 -19.60
C VAL A 979 23.19 27.19 -19.38
N ILE A 980 24.31 26.98 -18.69
CA ILE A 980 24.89 25.65 -18.42
C ILE A 980 24.06 24.86 -17.42
N LYS A 981 23.48 25.51 -16.41
CA LYS A 981 22.72 24.88 -15.30
C LYS A 981 23.54 23.81 -14.58
N PRO A 982 24.73 24.16 -13.98
CA PRO A 982 25.67 23.20 -13.43
C PRO A 982 25.10 22.32 -12.30
N PHE A 983 24.05 22.78 -11.61
CA PHE A 983 23.38 22.10 -10.51
C PHE A 983 21.98 21.56 -10.89
N ARG A 984 21.76 21.28 -12.19
CA ARG A 984 20.52 20.63 -12.64
C ARG A 984 20.36 19.25 -11.96
N ALA A 985 19.13 18.88 -11.61
CA ALA A 985 18.86 17.64 -10.87
C ALA A 985 19.10 16.37 -11.71
N ASP A 986 18.91 16.47 -13.03
CA ASP A 986 19.00 15.36 -13.98
C ASP A 986 20.45 14.97 -14.35
N GLN A 987 21.32 14.86 -13.33
CA GLN A 987 22.69 14.39 -13.47
C GLN A 987 23.11 13.46 -12.34
N THR A 988 24.13 12.63 -12.59
CA THR A 988 24.60 11.63 -11.62
C THR A 988 25.30 12.24 -10.40
N LEU A 989 25.64 13.53 -10.40
CA LEU A 989 26.17 14.24 -9.24
C LEU A 989 25.23 14.14 -8.02
N PHE A 990 23.93 14.12 -8.26
CA PHE A 990 22.90 14.07 -7.22
C PHE A 990 22.24 12.69 -7.10
N LEU A 991 22.79 11.69 -7.80
CA LEU A 991 22.29 10.31 -7.69
C LEU A 991 22.91 9.65 -6.46
N GLU A 992 22.10 9.30 -5.50
CA GLU A 992 22.50 8.70 -4.23
C GLU A 992 21.96 7.28 -4.08
N ASP A 993 22.65 6.43 -3.29
CA ASP A 993 22.15 5.12 -2.89
C ASP A 993 21.00 5.30 -1.89
N GLY A 994 19.79 5.01 -2.32
CA GLY A 994 18.57 5.04 -1.52
C GLY A 994 18.32 3.76 -0.70
N SER A 995 19.31 2.91 -0.53
CA SER A 995 19.22 1.73 0.34
C SER A 995 19.12 2.12 1.81
N TYR A 996 18.25 1.46 2.55
CA TYR A 996 18.12 1.72 3.98
C TYR A 996 17.75 0.48 4.79
N PHE A 997 18.09 0.51 6.07
CA PHE A 997 17.59 -0.38 7.10
C PHE A 997 16.87 0.45 8.17
N LYS A 998 15.58 0.16 8.36
CA LYS A 998 14.70 0.90 9.28
C LYS A 998 14.26 -0.01 10.43
N ILE A 999 14.40 0.47 11.64
CA ILE A 999 13.79 -0.14 12.83
C ILE A 999 12.38 0.44 12.96
N ASN A 1000 11.36 -0.38 12.66
CA ASN A 1000 9.96 0.06 12.68
C ASN A 1000 9.40 0.12 14.10
N ALA A 1001 9.77 -0.85 14.95
CA ALA A 1001 9.30 -0.90 16.32
C ALA A 1001 10.27 -1.66 17.22
N ILE A 1002 10.43 -1.18 18.46
CA ILE A 1002 10.97 -1.92 19.59
C ILE A 1002 9.97 -1.77 20.71
N THR A 1003 9.33 -2.87 21.11
CA THR A 1003 8.29 -2.85 22.13
C THR A 1003 8.64 -3.82 23.26
N ARG A 1004 8.53 -3.34 24.48
CA ARG A 1004 8.70 -4.15 25.69
C ARG A 1004 7.38 -4.11 26.47
N TRP A 1005 6.88 -5.27 26.83
CA TRP A 1005 5.72 -5.36 27.72
C TRP A 1005 5.91 -6.44 28.78
N ARG A 1006 5.15 -6.29 29.84
CA ARG A 1006 5.08 -7.24 30.94
C ARG A 1006 3.63 -7.73 31.04
N ASN A 1007 3.44 -9.04 30.85
CA ASN A 1007 2.12 -9.68 31.01
C ASN A 1007 1.81 -9.88 32.47
#